data_9b31a330673d29f9037c073bb3c92f36
#
_entry.id   9b31a330673d29f9037c073bb3c92f36
#
_cell.length_a   1.000
_cell.length_b   1.000
_cell.length_c   1.000
_cell.angle_alpha   90.00
_cell.angle_beta   90.00
_cell.angle_gamma   90.00
#
_symmetry.space_group_name_H-M   'P 1'
#
loop_
_entity.id
_entity.type
_entity.pdbx_description
1 polymer ?
#
loop_
_entity_poly.entity_id
_entity_poly.type
_entity_poly.pdbx_seq_one_letter_code
_entity_poly.pdbx_strand_id
1 'polypeptide(L)'
;MSTELDGKAFSNEELKTIAAHWKFTKDPDSFSVTSNGEKHHAGMAIGLTPLIQYLVSAEGGRWQTPSVAWDPAKKEWFDVLDGDDRTAADWGHWSGRGMTWNTQCAWCHMTDYKKGYDAATDSYQSNWKEMGVGCTQCHGDIAVTPDAKNGCLIDLKKHHSTKNSKGLTIDNCATCHSRRGQLDGDFHVGEKFGDHFQLQLPTQDRLYYADGQIKDEDYVWTSLRLSKMGHKGVNCLDCHNPHTTELKLPLENNTLCMSCHGGGSNGRIDGATVINPLSHTKHKPNSTGSSCVSCHMTHTTYMGRDPRRDHGFHVPDPLLTKELGIPNACNKCHTDKDTDWAVKSTQALFGEKMHTPERERQRARTRAIGTAFNGQEDAIDALLKAYANEDNPAWQATLLQVMRAWSTDPRVQKIALDAVKHDDPLVRSSSCEILAFGTGTSTVLDSMFKDPIKEVRVAAAWASRARLSQYPDMFKELKESLSFSADQPIGAMSMAQLSMDSNQLEEAEKWLKKAVLLDQTSAAGHEAYAVLLSRMGKTQQALDQLEIAIKLEPDNIRFSYLIALTYAELGDTEKTETLLRDIVKRAPTHDRYHYNLGLLLAGKEKLGEAILSIMRAENANPQSPDYPYARATLHMRQGDKERAFEACRTALGIQRDYQPALNLIRQIAQQQRRK
;
A
#
# COMPACT_ATOMS: atom_id res chain seq x y z
N MET A 1 24.21 -3.90 8.16
CA MET A 1 24.74 -5.22 7.79
C MET A 1 24.33 -6.19 8.87
N SER A 2 24.06 -7.44 8.54
CA SER A 2 23.81 -8.47 9.56
C SER A 2 25.11 -9.18 9.87
N THR A 3 25.34 -9.52 11.13
CA THR A 3 26.52 -10.23 11.60
C THR A 3 26.11 -11.38 12.51
N GLU A 4 26.86 -12.48 12.47
CA GLU A 4 26.74 -13.54 13.46
C GLU A 4 27.31 -13.07 14.82
N LEU A 5 26.63 -13.42 15.90
CA LEU A 5 27.11 -13.07 17.25
C LEU A 5 28.22 -14.02 17.64
N ASP A 6 29.45 -13.51 17.61
CA ASP A 6 30.57 -14.18 18.23
C ASP A 6 30.70 -13.79 19.72
N GLY A 7 31.42 -14.56 20.52
CA GLY A 7 31.56 -14.35 21.97
C GLY A 7 32.11 -12.97 22.40
N LYS A 8 32.36 -12.04 21.48
CA LYS A 8 32.92 -10.70 21.72
C LYS A 8 31.90 -9.59 21.59
N ALA A 9 30.63 -9.90 21.16
CA ALA A 9 29.64 -8.93 20.73
C ALA A 9 29.11 -8.02 21.85
N PHE A 10 29.28 -8.33 23.13
CA PHE A 10 28.70 -7.52 24.22
C PHE A 10 29.75 -7.13 25.25
N SER A 11 29.86 -5.86 25.56
CA SER A 11 30.56 -5.39 26.75
C SER A 11 29.72 -5.60 28.02
N ASN A 12 30.36 -5.68 29.20
CA ASN A 12 29.64 -5.79 30.47
C ASN A 12 28.74 -4.54 30.78
N GLU A 13 28.99 -3.41 30.13
CA GLU A 13 28.13 -2.20 30.24
C GLU A 13 26.87 -2.32 29.42
N GLU A 14 26.93 -2.90 28.23
CA GLU A 14 25.77 -3.16 27.37
C GLU A 14 24.75 -4.06 28.05
N LEU A 15 25.16 -4.95 28.91
CA LEU A 15 24.28 -5.86 29.65
C LEU A 15 23.59 -5.22 30.88
N LYS A 16 24.01 -4.03 31.30
CA LYS A 16 23.52 -3.42 32.56
C LYS A 16 22.34 -2.44 32.43
N THR A 17 22.03 -1.99 31.24
CA THR A 17 21.16 -0.80 31.04
C THR A 17 19.91 -1.05 30.25
N ILE A 18 19.21 -2.18 30.39
CA ILE A 18 18.04 -2.51 29.54
C ILE A 18 16.74 -2.02 30.18
N ALA A 19 15.81 -1.56 29.34
CA ALA A 19 14.42 -1.27 29.71
C ALA A 19 13.79 -2.44 30.48
N ALA A 20 12.89 -2.16 31.41
CA ALA A 20 12.40 -3.04 32.47
C ALA A 20 11.88 -4.44 32.02
N HIS A 21 11.64 -4.65 30.71
CA HIS A 21 11.05 -5.87 30.17
C HIS A 21 12.03 -6.78 29.40
N TRP A 22 13.27 -6.32 29.15
CA TRP A 22 14.26 -7.04 28.36
C TRP A 22 15.51 -7.29 29.15
N LYS A 23 16.00 -8.53 29.15
CA LYS A 23 17.26 -8.89 29.79
C LYS A 23 18.11 -9.68 28.81
N PHE A 24 19.25 -9.11 28.39
CA PHE A 24 20.28 -9.85 27.67
C PHE A 24 21.14 -10.59 28.66
N THR A 25 21.48 -11.82 28.30
CA THR A 25 22.36 -12.67 29.11
C THR A 25 23.40 -13.29 28.18
N LYS A 26 24.65 -13.20 28.57
CA LYS A 26 25.75 -13.95 27.97
C LYS A 26 25.83 -15.29 28.67
N ASP A 27 25.44 -16.34 27.98
CA ASP A 27 25.68 -17.73 28.41
C ASP A 27 27.13 -18.14 28.02
N PRO A 28 27.71 -19.25 28.53
CA PRO A 28 29.07 -19.62 28.19
C PRO A 28 29.39 -19.70 26.70
N ASP A 29 28.43 -20.19 25.89
CA ASP A 29 28.62 -20.43 24.46
C ASP A 29 27.54 -19.77 23.59
N SER A 30 26.68 -18.88 24.16
CA SER A 30 25.59 -18.29 23.44
C SER A 30 25.13 -16.96 24.06
N PHE A 31 24.26 -16.25 23.34
CA PHE A 31 23.54 -15.08 23.84
C PHE A 31 22.06 -15.38 23.93
N SER A 32 21.41 -14.85 24.92
CA SER A 32 19.96 -14.95 25.05
C SER A 32 19.32 -13.63 25.45
N VAL A 33 18.07 -13.47 25.03
CA VAL A 33 17.22 -12.34 25.36
C VAL A 33 16.03 -12.88 26.13
N THR A 34 15.77 -12.33 27.30
CA THR A 34 14.58 -12.66 28.09
C THR A 34 13.60 -11.53 28.02
N SER A 35 12.35 -11.82 27.64
CA SER A 35 11.23 -10.89 27.61
C SER A 35 10.04 -11.54 28.29
N ASN A 36 9.41 -10.84 29.25
CA ASN A 36 8.24 -11.34 29.99
C ASN A 36 8.41 -12.73 30.60
N GLY A 37 9.67 -13.06 30.99
CA GLY A 37 10.01 -14.37 31.59
C GLY A 37 10.34 -15.47 30.57
N GLU A 38 10.16 -15.25 29.30
CA GLU A 38 10.54 -16.18 28.23
C GLU A 38 11.96 -15.89 27.74
N LYS A 39 12.79 -16.94 27.64
CA LYS A 39 14.17 -16.86 27.19
C LYS A 39 14.28 -17.28 25.72
N HIS A 40 14.78 -16.37 24.87
CA HIS A 40 15.00 -16.58 23.45
C HIS A 40 16.50 -16.61 23.13
N HIS A 41 16.92 -17.51 22.24
CA HIS A 41 18.30 -17.53 21.76
C HIS A 41 18.54 -16.37 20.77
N ALA A 42 19.55 -15.54 21.03
CA ALA A 42 20.00 -14.47 20.14
C ALA A 42 21.21 -14.96 19.32
N GLY A 43 21.07 -15.09 18.01
CA GLY A 43 22.10 -15.67 17.14
C GLY A 43 22.68 -14.71 16.12
N MET A 44 21.99 -13.61 15.79
CA MET A 44 22.42 -12.64 14.79
C MET A 44 22.18 -11.21 15.26
N ALA A 45 22.85 -10.25 14.62
CA ALA A 45 22.59 -8.82 14.78
C ALA A 45 22.41 -8.15 13.42
N ILE A 46 21.63 -7.07 13.39
CA ILE A 46 21.37 -6.26 12.21
C ILE A 46 21.68 -4.80 12.53
N GLY A 47 22.34 -4.09 11.60
CA GLY A 47 22.78 -2.71 11.77
C GLY A 47 24.18 -2.61 12.39
N LEU A 48 24.77 -1.42 12.30
CA LEU A 48 26.04 -1.04 12.92
C LEU A 48 25.92 0.35 13.53
N THR A 49 25.28 1.25 12.83
CA THR A 49 25.02 2.64 13.19
C THR A 49 23.81 3.14 12.40
N PRO A 50 22.93 3.94 12.97
CA PRO A 50 22.94 4.51 14.31
C PRO A 50 22.48 3.55 15.42
N LEU A 51 22.01 2.35 15.06
CA LEU A 51 21.49 1.38 16.01
C LEU A 51 21.85 -0.06 15.60
N ILE A 52 21.87 -0.94 16.59
CA ILE A 52 22.06 -2.39 16.42
C ILE A 52 20.85 -3.09 17.04
N GLN A 53 20.15 -3.92 16.26
CA GLN A 53 19.11 -4.82 16.78
C GLN A 53 19.64 -6.26 16.75
N TYR A 54 19.24 -7.03 17.75
CA TYR A 54 19.59 -8.43 17.86
C TYR A 54 18.43 -9.30 17.41
N LEU A 55 18.73 -10.36 16.68
CA LEU A 55 17.75 -11.28 16.16
C LEU A 55 17.64 -12.48 17.06
N VAL A 56 16.42 -12.83 17.43
CA VAL A 56 16.14 -14.01 18.26
C VAL A 56 15.45 -15.08 17.44
N SER A 57 15.82 -16.35 17.71
CA SER A 57 15.19 -17.50 17.07
C SER A 57 13.76 -17.71 17.56
N ALA A 58 12.87 -18.11 16.67
CA ALA A 58 11.50 -18.50 16.96
C ALA A 58 11.11 -19.76 16.18
N GLU A 59 9.95 -20.34 16.49
CA GLU A 59 9.47 -21.57 15.86
C GLU A 59 9.41 -21.47 14.34
N GLY A 60 9.55 -22.61 13.66
CA GLY A 60 9.49 -22.70 12.20
C GLY A 60 10.69 -22.06 11.50
N GLY A 61 11.84 -21.93 12.13
CA GLY A 61 13.04 -21.32 11.53
C GLY A 61 12.96 -19.81 11.34
N ARG A 62 12.03 -19.16 12.04
CA ARG A 62 11.89 -17.70 12.05
C ARG A 62 13.00 -17.04 12.88
N TRP A 63 13.41 -15.87 12.42
CA TRP A 63 14.17 -14.92 13.21
C TRP A 63 13.31 -13.68 13.44
N GLN A 64 13.19 -13.28 14.71
CA GLN A 64 12.39 -12.12 15.12
C GLN A 64 13.29 -10.98 15.55
N THR A 65 12.79 -9.76 15.35
CA THR A 65 13.46 -8.52 15.70
C THR A 65 12.81 -7.92 16.95
N PRO A 66 13.35 -8.11 18.15
CA PRO A 66 12.85 -7.44 19.36
C PRO A 66 12.75 -5.92 19.18
N SER A 67 11.81 -5.27 19.88
CA SER A 67 11.66 -3.81 19.83
C SER A 67 12.83 -3.03 20.42
N VAL A 68 13.71 -3.70 21.12
CA VAL A 68 14.86 -3.07 21.79
C VAL A 68 16.10 -3.09 20.89
N ALA A 69 16.80 -1.94 20.83
CA ALA A 69 18.02 -1.76 20.07
C ALA A 69 19.12 -1.09 20.92
N TRP A 70 20.37 -1.31 20.53
CA TRP A 70 21.56 -0.67 21.11
C TRP A 70 21.97 0.55 20.27
N ASP A 71 22.12 1.70 20.92
CA ASP A 71 22.72 2.91 20.33
C ASP A 71 24.24 2.93 20.63
N PRO A 72 25.11 2.65 19.66
CA PRO A 72 26.55 2.56 19.90
C PRO A 72 27.19 3.93 20.18
N ALA A 73 26.58 5.04 19.72
CA ALA A 73 27.09 6.38 19.94
C ALA A 73 26.79 6.88 21.36
N LYS A 74 25.59 6.62 21.84
CA LYS A 74 25.16 6.99 23.20
C LYS A 74 25.49 5.93 24.24
N LYS A 75 25.80 4.70 23.82
CA LYS A 75 26.03 3.54 24.67
C LYS A 75 24.86 3.22 25.58
N GLU A 76 23.67 3.21 25.01
CA GLU A 76 22.42 2.94 25.73
C GLU A 76 21.49 2.02 24.93
N TRP A 77 20.69 1.25 25.66
CA TRP A 77 19.56 0.53 25.09
C TRP A 77 18.34 1.45 25.01
N PHE A 78 17.55 1.29 23.98
CA PHE A 78 16.31 2.01 23.82
C PHE A 78 15.28 1.15 23.09
N ASP A 79 14.00 1.46 23.25
CA ASP A 79 12.91 0.82 22.51
C ASP A 79 12.69 1.55 21.17
N VAL A 80 12.77 0.82 20.06
CA VAL A 80 12.55 1.37 18.71
C VAL A 80 11.07 1.62 18.40
N LEU A 81 10.18 1.06 19.23
CA LEU A 81 8.73 1.16 19.16
C LEU A 81 8.16 1.84 20.42
N ASP A 82 8.92 2.76 21.04
CA ASP A 82 8.52 3.46 22.27
C ASP A 82 7.09 4.03 22.13
N GLY A 83 6.25 3.70 23.11
CA GLY A 83 4.82 4.05 23.10
C GLY A 83 3.91 3.11 22.29
N ASP A 84 4.44 2.01 21.77
CA ASP A 84 3.65 0.97 21.08
C ASP A 84 2.92 0.08 22.10
N ASP A 85 1.61 -0.05 21.94
CA ASP A 85 0.72 -0.83 22.81
C ASP A 85 0.26 -2.15 22.17
N ARG A 86 0.82 -2.53 21.02
CA ARG A 86 0.48 -3.77 20.31
C ARG A 86 0.75 -5.00 21.18
N THR A 87 -0.14 -5.98 21.06
CA THR A 87 -0.03 -7.27 21.76
C THR A 87 0.53 -8.34 20.84
N ALA A 88 0.91 -9.50 21.37
CA ALA A 88 1.42 -10.63 20.59
C ALA A 88 0.44 -11.18 19.53
N ALA A 89 -0.84 -10.80 19.62
CA ALA A 89 -1.86 -11.13 18.61
C ALA A 89 -1.80 -10.24 17.36
N ASP A 90 -1.13 -9.09 17.46
CA ASP A 90 -0.99 -8.11 16.39
C ASP A 90 0.15 -8.49 15.44
N TRP A 91 -0.09 -8.35 14.14
CA TRP A 91 0.91 -8.60 13.11
C TRP A 91 2.22 -7.82 13.31
N GLY A 92 2.11 -6.57 13.73
CA GLY A 92 3.24 -5.66 13.91
C GLY A 92 3.94 -5.74 15.27
N HIS A 93 3.45 -6.56 16.22
CA HIS A 93 4.16 -6.82 17.46
C HIS A 93 5.53 -7.46 17.18
N TRP A 94 6.54 -7.25 18.03
CA TRP A 94 7.89 -7.78 17.82
C TRP A 94 7.95 -9.29 17.57
N SER A 95 7.03 -10.06 18.17
CA SER A 95 6.89 -11.51 17.94
C SER A 95 5.97 -11.86 16.78
N GLY A 96 5.27 -10.88 16.19
CA GLY A 96 4.35 -11.04 15.08
C GLY A 96 5.05 -11.22 13.73
N ARG A 97 4.27 -11.55 12.71
CA ARG A 97 4.79 -11.82 11.35
C ARG A 97 5.36 -10.57 10.68
N GLY A 98 4.91 -9.37 11.06
CA GLY A 98 5.44 -8.10 10.58
C GLY A 98 6.88 -7.83 10.99
N MET A 99 7.36 -8.47 12.06
CA MET A 99 8.72 -8.33 12.55
C MET A 99 9.59 -9.58 12.28
N THR A 100 9.11 -10.48 11.42
CA THR A 100 9.88 -11.66 10.98
C THR A 100 11.00 -11.21 10.03
N TRP A 101 12.25 -11.32 10.50
CA TRP A 101 13.44 -10.92 9.75
C TRP A 101 13.56 -11.63 8.39
N ASN A 102 13.23 -12.93 8.32
CA ASN A 102 13.29 -13.71 7.08
C ASN A 102 12.50 -13.08 5.91
N THR A 103 11.44 -12.36 6.20
CA THR A 103 10.59 -11.72 5.17
C THR A 103 10.83 -10.23 5.05
N GLN A 104 10.99 -9.53 6.19
CA GLN A 104 10.99 -8.07 6.20
C GLN A 104 12.38 -7.45 6.02
N CYS A 105 13.43 -8.11 6.52
CA CYS A 105 14.75 -7.49 6.65
C CYS A 105 15.83 -8.18 5.79
N ALA A 106 15.79 -9.51 5.73
CA ALA A 106 16.89 -10.34 5.22
C ALA A 106 17.29 -10.01 3.78
N TRP A 107 16.31 -9.74 2.90
CA TRP A 107 16.59 -9.41 1.50
C TRP A 107 17.55 -8.23 1.34
N CYS A 108 17.36 -7.18 2.14
CA CYS A 108 18.19 -5.97 2.08
C CYS A 108 19.49 -6.08 2.90
N HIS A 109 19.55 -7.03 3.84
CA HIS A 109 20.64 -7.15 4.80
C HIS A 109 21.54 -8.37 4.59
N MET A 110 21.27 -9.20 3.56
CA MET A 110 22.06 -10.37 3.16
C MET A 110 22.40 -10.32 1.68
N THR A 111 23.43 -11.04 1.29
CA THR A 111 23.84 -11.20 -0.10
C THR A 111 23.29 -12.52 -0.65
N ASP A 112 22.63 -12.46 -1.82
CA ASP A 112 22.01 -13.61 -2.51
C ASP A 112 21.09 -14.40 -1.57
N TYR A 113 20.18 -13.68 -0.92
CA TYR A 113 19.24 -14.22 0.05
C TYR A 113 18.13 -15.03 -0.62
N LYS A 114 17.88 -16.22 -0.09
CA LYS A 114 16.73 -17.07 -0.46
C LYS A 114 15.86 -17.28 0.78
N LYS A 115 14.61 -16.86 0.71
CA LYS A 115 13.66 -16.92 1.85
C LYS A 115 13.39 -18.35 2.32
N GLY A 116 13.26 -19.30 1.39
CA GLY A 116 13.06 -20.71 1.69
C GLY A 116 11.81 -20.98 2.53
N TYR A 117 10.74 -20.24 2.29
CA TYR A 117 9.48 -20.42 3.02
C TYR A 117 8.67 -21.58 2.45
N ASP A 118 8.26 -22.51 3.31
CA ASP A 118 7.33 -23.60 3.02
C ASP A 118 5.96 -23.28 3.64
N ALA A 119 4.97 -23.06 2.78
CA ALA A 119 3.61 -22.74 3.21
C ALA A 119 2.85 -23.92 3.84
N ALA A 120 3.25 -25.17 3.55
CA ALA A 120 2.60 -26.37 4.08
C ALA A 120 2.97 -26.62 5.55
N THR A 121 4.22 -26.34 5.92
CA THR A 121 4.76 -26.53 7.27
C THR A 121 4.85 -25.22 8.06
N ASP A 122 4.55 -24.08 7.42
CA ASP A 122 4.72 -22.72 7.96
C ASP A 122 6.13 -22.49 8.52
N SER A 123 7.15 -22.92 7.77
CA SER A 123 8.53 -22.87 8.20
C SER A 123 9.45 -22.24 7.17
N TYR A 124 10.65 -21.81 7.64
CA TYR A 124 11.68 -21.19 6.82
C TYR A 124 12.95 -22.03 6.83
N GLN A 125 13.52 -22.20 5.64
CA GLN A 125 14.87 -22.73 5.42
C GLN A 125 15.68 -21.66 4.68
N SER A 126 15.73 -20.49 5.28
CA SER A 126 16.40 -19.33 4.68
C SER A 126 17.90 -19.57 4.58
N ASN A 127 18.47 -19.17 3.45
CA ASN A 127 19.91 -19.23 3.22
C ASN A 127 20.39 -17.99 2.46
N TRP A 128 21.69 -17.75 2.51
CA TRP A 128 22.36 -16.60 1.90
C TRP A 128 23.81 -16.94 1.58
N LYS A 129 24.39 -16.24 0.62
CA LYS A 129 25.78 -16.43 0.22
C LYS A 129 26.75 -15.78 1.22
N GLU A 130 26.45 -14.55 1.66
CA GLU A 130 27.25 -13.77 2.60
C GLU A 130 26.37 -13.03 3.59
N MET A 131 26.83 -12.89 4.84
CA MET A 131 26.19 -12.00 5.81
C MET A 131 26.49 -10.54 5.46
N GLY A 132 25.42 -9.72 5.48
CA GLY A 132 25.51 -8.33 5.03
C GLY A 132 25.50 -8.20 3.51
N VAL A 133 25.72 -6.96 3.04
CA VAL A 133 25.73 -6.61 1.62
C VAL A 133 27.15 -6.69 1.08
N GLY A 134 27.47 -7.79 0.41
CA GLY A 134 28.76 -8.01 -0.24
C GLY A 134 28.81 -7.49 -1.67
N CYS A 135 29.98 -7.61 -2.31
CA CYS A 135 30.22 -7.11 -3.66
C CYS A 135 29.29 -7.72 -4.69
N THR A 136 28.97 -9.00 -4.55
CA THR A 136 28.14 -9.74 -5.52
C THR A 136 26.68 -9.30 -5.50
N GLN A 137 26.19 -8.66 -4.44
CA GLN A 137 24.83 -8.09 -4.38
C GLN A 137 24.63 -6.97 -5.40
N CYS A 138 25.69 -6.24 -5.74
CA CYS A 138 25.66 -5.15 -6.71
C CYS A 138 26.30 -5.50 -8.06
N HIS A 139 27.22 -6.43 -8.07
CA HIS A 139 28.03 -6.78 -9.23
C HIS A 139 27.74 -8.17 -9.81
N GLY A 140 26.88 -8.97 -9.18
CA GLY A 140 26.58 -10.35 -9.63
C GLY A 140 27.75 -11.31 -9.40
N ASP A 141 27.71 -12.47 -10.03
CA ASP A 141 28.77 -13.48 -9.99
C ASP A 141 29.97 -13.03 -10.84
N ILE A 142 30.73 -12.10 -10.30
CA ILE A 142 31.96 -11.65 -10.93
C ILE A 142 33.09 -12.56 -10.47
N ALA A 143 33.90 -13.03 -11.41
CA ALA A 143 35.21 -13.59 -11.09
C ALA A 143 36.08 -12.46 -10.52
N VAL A 144 36.14 -12.38 -9.21
CA VAL A 144 37.07 -11.51 -8.50
C VAL A 144 38.44 -12.14 -8.62
N THR A 145 39.28 -11.59 -9.48
CA THR A 145 40.70 -11.98 -9.53
C THR A 145 41.46 -11.12 -8.51
N PRO A 146 42.03 -11.73 -7.46
CA PRO A 146 42.87 -11.01 -6.54
C PRO A 146 44.10 -10.47 -7.31
N ASP A 147 44.27 -9.16 -7.36
CA ASP A 147 45.51 -8.53 -7.83
C ASP A 147 46.36 -8.18 -6.62
N ALA A 148 47.49 -8.84 -6.48
CA ALA A 148 48.42 -8.64 -5.36
C ALA A 148 48.97 -7.19 -5.24
N LYS A 149 48.81 -6.36 -6.25
CA LYS A 149 49.32 -4.97 -6.26
C LYS A 149 48.20 -3.92 -6.10
N ASN A 150 46.97 -4.19 -6.54
CA ASN A 150 45.89 -3.21 -6.62
C ASN A 150 44.63 -3.63 -5.87
N GLY A 151 44.64 -4.65 -5.05
CA GLY A 151 43.47 -5.19 -4.36
C GLY A 151 42.63 -6.11 -5.27
N CYS A 152 41.41 -5.79 -5.51
CA CYS A 152 40.45 -6.61 -6.26
C CYS A 152 40.17 -5.99 -7.60
N LEU A 153 40.53 -6.66 -8.71
CA LEU A 153 40.15 -6.23 -10.05
C LEU A 153 38.82 -6.88 -10.45
N ILE A 154 37.82 -6.04 -10.66
CA ILE A 154 36.51 -6.42 -11.22
C ILE A 154 36.54 -6.14 -12.73
N ASP A 155 36.31 -7.13 -13.57
CA ASP A 155 36.18 -6.91 -15.02
C ASP A 155 34.83 -6.24 -15.36
N LEU A 156 34.77 -4.94 -15.15
CA LEU A 156 33.60 -4.12 -15.42
C LEU A 156 33.20 -4.13 -16.91
N LYS A 157 34.11 -4.49 -17.82
CA LYS A 157 33.84 -4.46 -19.28
C LYS A 157 32.86 -5.56 -19.69
N LYS A 158 32.82 -6.70 -19.01
CA LYS A 158 31.85 -7.76 -19.28
C LYS A 158 30.43 -7.42 -18.83
N HIS A 159 30.27 -6.63 -17.79
CA HIS A 159 28.97 -6.30 -17.22
C HIS A 159 28.36 -4.98 -17.72
N HIS A 160 29.17 -4.07 -18.27
CA HIS A 160 28.70 -2.78 -18.81
C HIS A 160 28.49 -2.77 -20.32
N SER A 161 28.53 -3.91 -21.00
CA SER A 161 28.42 -3.99 -22.46
C SER A 161 27.00 -3.81 -23.02
N THR A 162 25.98 -3.64 -22.18
CA THR A 162 24.62 -3.35 -22.65
C THR A 162 24.40 -1.84 -22.75
N LYS A 163 23.91 -1.39 -23.90
CA LYS A 163 23.62 0.01 -24.24
C LYS A 163 22.64 0.72 -23.27
N ASN A 164 22.14 0.03 -22.23
CA ASN A 164 21.18 0.51 -21.23
C ASN A 164 21.69 0.47 -19.78
N SER A 165 23.00 0.59 -19.56
CA SER A 165 23.60 0.54 -18.21
C SER A 165 23.05 1.54 -17.18
N LYS A 166 22.37 2.60 -17.61
CA LYS A 166 21.78 3.60 -16.71
C LYS A 166 20.54 3.09 -15.94
N GLY A 167 19.67 2.30 -16.59
CA GLY A 167 18.48 1.72 -15.94
C GLY A 167 18.85 0.60 -14.99
N LEU A 168 19.75 -0.29 -15.40
CA LEU A 168 20.15 -1.47 -14.61
C LEU A 168 20.70 -1.12 -13.23
N THR A 169 21.47 -0.04 -13.08
CA THR A 169 22.04 0.38 -11.80
C THR A 169 20.95 0.85 -10.84
N ILE A 170 19.95 1.54 -11.33
CA ILE A 170 18.85 2.07 -10.51
C ILE A 170 17.95 0.92 -10.04
N ASP A 171 17.59 0.00 -10.93
CA ASP A 171 16.79 -1.18 -10.60
C ASP A 171 17.46 -2.01 -9.50
N ASN A 172 18.78 -2.18 -9.56
CA ASN A 172 19.53 -2.89 -8.53
C ASN A 172 19.47 -2.17 -7.16
N CYS A 173 19.62 -0.84 -7.11
CA CYS A 173 19.46 -0.07 -5.87
C CYS A 173 18.01 -0.18 -5.33
N ALA A 174 17.03 -0.14 -6.22
CA ALA A 174 15.61 -0.18 -5.88
C ALA A 174 15.21 -1.47 -5.15
N THR A 175 15.88 -2.60 -5.40
CA THR A 175 15.58 -3.87 -4.73
C THR A 175 15.66 -3.79 -3.20
N CYS A 176 16.49 -2.89 -2.66
CA CYS A 176 16.67 -2.66 -1.23
C CYS A 176 16.14 -1.28 -0.79
N HIS A 177 16.23 -0.26 -1.66
CA HIS A 177 15.87 1.12 -1.32
C HIS A 177 14.45 1.51 -1.75
N SER A 178 13.52 0.54 -1.81
CA SER A 178 12.09 0.77 -2.07
C SER A 178 11.20 0.05 -1.06
N ARG A 179 10.05 0.64 -0.74
CA ARG A 179 8.93 -0.11 -0.17
C ARG A 179 8.24 -0.83 -1.30
N ARG A 180 8.09 -2.13 -1.21
CA ARG A 180 7.65 -2.97 -2.32
C ARG A 180 7.06 -4.30 -1.89
N GLY A 181 6.20 -4.87 -2.72
CA GLY A 181 5.88 -6.30 -2.71
C GLY A 181 6.93 -7.09 -3.48
N GLN A 182 7.15 -8.36 -3.12
CA GLN A 182 8.00 -9.29 -3.87
C GLN A 182 7.12 -10.24 -4.68
N LEU A 183 7.43 -10.39 -5.96
CA LEU A 183 6.77 -11.34 -6.86
C LEU A 183 7.45 -12.71 -6.87
N ASP A 184 8.76 -12.71 -6.57
CA ASP A 184 9.59 -13.91 -6.38
C ASP A 184 10.87 -13.58 -5.61
N GLY A 185 11.75 -14.58 -5.44
CA GLY A 185 13.03 -14.46 -4.73
C GLY A 185 14.24 -14.62 -5.63
N ASP A 186 14.13 -14.44 -6.95
CA ASP A 186 15.15 -14.84 -7.91
C ASP A 186 15.80 -13.69 -8.68
N PHE A 187 15.73 -12.46 -8.14
CA PHE A 187 16.36 -11.30 -8.75
C PHE A 187 17.88 -11.49 -8.89
N HIS A 188 18.39 -11.26 -10.09
CA HIS A 188 19.80 -11.18 -10.41
C HIS A 188 20.19 -9.78 -10.89
N VAL A 189 21.42 -9.39 -10.61
CA VAL A 189 21.95 -8.09 -11.02
C VAL A 189 21.84 -7.92 -12.55
N GLY A 190 21.21 -6.84 -12.97
CA GLY A 190 20.98 -6.53 -14.38
C GLY A 190 19.56 -6.84 -14.87
N GLU A 191 18.73 -7.47 -14.06
CA GLU A 191 17.31 -7.68 -14.34
C GLU A 191 16.50 -6.43 -14.00
N LYS A 192 15.29 -6.36 -14.50
CA LYS A 192 14.40 -5.23 -14.26
C LYS A 192 13.69 -5.38 -12.92
N PHE A 193 13.55 -4.30 -12.20
CA PHE A 193 12.85 -4.27 -10.93
C PHE A 193 11.44 -4.87 -11.03
N GLY A 194 10.64 -4.48 -12.03
CA GLY A 194 9.27 -4.94 -12.22
C GLY A 194 9.12 -6.42 -12.60
N ASP A 195 10.22 -7.14 -12.88
CA ASP A 195 10.18 -8.60 -13.07
C ASP A 195 10.17 -9.37 -11.75
N HIS A 196 10.54 -8.72 -10.63
CA HIS A 196 10.67 -9.37 -9.33
C HIS A 196 9.91 -8.65 -8.21
N PHE A 197 9.56 -7.37 -8.42
CA PHE A 197 8.98 -6.52 -7.38
C PHE A 197 7.85 -5.65 -7.92
N GLN A 198 6.96 -5.26 -7.03
CA GLN A 198 5.91 -4.29 -7.26
C GLN A 198 6.13 -3.10 -6.34
N LEU A 199 6.31 -1.90 -6.90
CA LEU A 199 6.60 -0.69 -6.14
C LEU A 199 5.36 -0.20 -5.39
N GLN A 200 5.52 0.13 -4.10
CA GLN A 200 4.49 0.81 -3.32
C GLN A 200 4.45 2.30 -3.71
N LEU A 201 3.28 2.75 -4.14
CA LEU A 201 3.00 4.15 -4.49
C LEU A 201 2.26 4.86 -3.34
N PRO A 202 2.21 6.21 -3.33
CA PRO A 202 1.50 6.99 -2.31
C PRO A 202 -0.03 6.94 -2.51
N THR A 203 -0.61 5.80 -2.24
CA THR A 203 -2.03 5.49 -2.37
C THR A 203 -2.75 5.30 -1.04
N GLN A 204 -2.02 5.40 0.06
CA GLN A 204 -2.52 5.22 1.42
C GLN A 204 -2.00 6.34 2.33
N ASP A 205 -2.91 7.01 3.01
CA ASP A 205 -2.61 8.14 3.91
C ASP A 205 -1.78 7.76 5.14
N ARG A 206 -1.75 6.49 5.52
CA ARG A 206 -0.89 5.97 6.60
C ARG A 206 0.59 5.89 6.21
N LEU A 207 0.90 5.76 4.92
CA LEU A 207 2.27 5.57 4.42
C LEU A 207 2.88 6.86 3.89
N TYR A 208 2.08 7.64 3.16
CA TYR A 208 2.51 8.87 2.50
C TYR A 208 1.51 10.00 2.76
N TYR A 209 2.00 11.21 2.77
CA TYR A 209 1.15 12.39 2.59
C TYR A 209 0.69 12.50 1.14
N ALA A 210 -0.40 13.22 0.89
CA ALA A 210 -0.99 13.35 -0.44
C ALA A 210 -0.08 14.01 -1.49
N ASP A 211 0.95 14.72 -1.06
CA ASP A 211 2.00 15.31 -1.93
C ASP A 211 3.18 14.38 -2.18
N GLY A 212 3.16 13.15 -1.65
CA GLY A 212 4.20 12.14 -1.79
C GLY A 212 5.32 12.23 -0.75
N GLN A 213 5.25 13.14 0.22
CA GLN A 213 6.17 13.11 1.35
C GLN A 213 5.99 11.81 2.15
N ILE A 214 7.10 11.27 2.62
CA ILE A 214 7.14 10.04 3.42
C ILE A 214 6.52 10.30 4.80
N LYS A 215 5.58 9.45 5.23
CA LYS A 215 4.91 9.52 6.54
C LYS A 215 5.32 8.37 7.45
N ASP A 216 5.44 7.16 6.92
CA ASP A 216 5.92 5.96 7.59
C ASP A 216 7.32 5.58 7.06
N GLU A 217 7.92 4.45 7.50
CA GLU A 217 9.21 3.96 7.01
C GLU A 217 9.11 3.50 5.55
N ASP A 218 9.08 4.47 4.64
CA ASP A 218 9.14 4.27 3.21
C ASP A 218 10.52 4.64 2.69
N TYR A 219 11.04 3.85 1.77
CA TYR A 219 12.39 4.04 1.26
C TYR A 219 12.44 5.04 0.09
N VAL A 220 13.63 5.51 -0.22
CA VAL A 220 13.87 6.69 -1.08
C VAL A 220 13.52 6.53 -2.56
N TRP A 221 13.36 5.27 -3.06
CA TRP A 221 13.13 5.03 -4.48
C TRP A 221 11.82 5.62 -5.00
N THR A 222 10.72 5.41 -4.30
CA THR A 222 9.42 6.00 -4.68
C THR A 222 9.48 7.51 -4.70
N SER A 223 10.04 8.13 -3.65
CA SER A 223 10.18 9.60 -3.56
C SER A 223 11.01 10.15 -4.72
N LEU A 224 12.12 9.49 -5.07
CA LEU A 224 12.94 9.90 -6.22
C LEU A 224 12.16 9.81 -7.53
N ARG A 225 11.41 8.73 -7.77
CA ARG A 225 10.57 8.57 -8.98
C ARG A 225 9.48 9.62 -9.09
N LEU A 226 8.89 10.03 -7.98
CA LEU A 226 7.88 11.09 -7.92
C LEU A 226 8.48 12.48 -8.10
N SER A 227 9.79 12.66 -7.86
CA SER A 227 10.46 13.94 -7.94
C SER A 227 10.67 14.41 -9.39
N LYS A 228 10.68 15.72 -9.56
CA LYS A 228 11.04 16.33 -10.86
C LYS A 228 12.45 15.94 -11.28
N MET A 229 13.40 15.87 -10.36
CA MET A 229 14.79 15.51 -10.65
C MET A 229 14.90 14.07 -11.14
N GLY A 230 14.27 13.12 -10.44
CA GLY A 230 14.22 11.72 -10.86
C GLY A 230 13.56 11.55 -12.24
N HIS A 231 12.43 12.23 -12.48
CA HIS A 231 11.78 12.25 -13.80
C HIS A 231 12.67 12.81 -14.92
N LYS A 232 13.56 13.77 -14.61
CA LYS A 232 14.55 14.30 -15.55
C LYS A 232 15.83 13.47 -15.65
N GLY A 233 15.87 12.28 -15.03
CA GLY A 233 16.95 11.31 -15.16
C GLY A 233 18.09 11.44 -14.16
N VAL A 234 17.93 12.23 -13.09
CA VAL A 234 18.83 12.20 -11.94
C VAL A 234 18.69 10.85 -11.25
N ASN A 235 19.82 10.23 -10.89
CA ASN A 235 19.84 8.92 -10.24
C ASN A 235 20.78 8.89 -9.02
N CYS A 236 20.76 7.77 -8.30
CA CYS A 236 21.50 7.59 -7.06
C CYS A 236 23.01 7.91 -7.22
N LEU A 237 23.61 7.47 -8.32
CA LEU A 237 25.04 7.65 -8.58
C LEU A 237 25.45 9.07 -9.02
N ASP A 238 24.51 9.98 -9.18
CA ASP A 238 24.85 11.39 -9.38
C ASP A 238 25.30 12.03 -8.06
N CYS A 239 24.79 11.54 -6.95
CA CYS A 239 25.03 12.09 -5.61
C CYS A 239 25.85 11.16 -4.72
N HIS A 240 25.68 9.84 -4.81
CA HIS A 240 26.29 8.86 -3.91
C HIS A 240 27.46 8.10 -4.53
N ASN A 241 28.42 7.74 -3.68
CA ASN A 241 29.44 6.73 -3.96
C ASN A 241 29.01 5.40 -3.31
N PRO A 242 28.59 4.39 -4.09
CA PRO A 242 28.05 3.15 -3.55
C PRO A 242 29.10 2.30 -2.77
N HIS A 243 30.41 2.54 -2.98
CA HIS A 243 31.46 1.81 -2.32
C HIS A 243 31.81 2.34 -0.92
N THR A 244 31.55 3.63 -0.66
CA THR A 244 31.86 4.25 0.63
C THR A 244 30.62 4.65 1.41
N THR A 245 29.41 4.52 0.79
CA THR A 245 28.14 5.05 1.29
C THR A 245 28.10 6.56 1.48
N GLU A 246 29.17 7.27 1.14
CA GLU A 246 29.30 8.72 1.26
C GLU A 246 28.72 9.45 0.03
N LEU A 247 28.55 10.74 0.18
CA LEU A 247 28.23 11.62 -0.94
C LEU A 247 29.50 11.88 -1.79
N LYS A 248 29.31 12.01 -3.10
CA LYS A 248 30.43 12.33 -4.03
C LYS A 248 31.02 13.71 -3.81
N LEU A 249 30.22 14.63 -3.34
CA LEU A 249 30.58 16.00 -3.01
C LEU A 249 29.97 16.38 -1.66
N PRO A 250 30.61 17.26 -0.89
CA PRO A 250 30.11 17.65 0.42
C PRO A 250 28.80 18.45 0.34
N LEU A 251 28.01 18.38 1.41
CA LEU A 251 26.81 19.21 1.57
C LEU A 251 27.15 20.64 2.03
N GLU A 252 28.33 20.84 2.58
CA GLU A 252 28.82 22.13 3.01
C GLU A 252 28.83 23.11 1.84
N ASN A 253 28.38 24.33 2.10
CA ASN A 253 28.19 25.38 1.07
C ASN A 253 27.30 24.93 -0.10
N ASN A 254 26.48 23.88 0.08
CA ASN A 254 25.62 23.30 -0.95
C ASN A 254 26.38 22.75 -2.18
N THR A 255 27.64 22.38 -2.04
CA THR A 255 28.55 22.01 -3.14
C THR A 255 27.94 20.92 -4.02
N LEU A 256 27.35 19.87 -3.41
CA LEU A 256 26.72 18.80 -4.17
C LEU A 256 25.57 19.32 -5.06
N CYS A 257 24.66 20.13 -4.51
CA CYS A 257 23.52 20.66 -5.25
C CYS A 257 23.98 21.66 -6.34
N MET A 258 24.98 22.49 -6.00
CA MET A 258 25.49 23.50 -6.88
C MET A 258 26.31 22.94 -8.06
N SER A 259 26.72 21.66 -8.01
CA SER A 259 27.35 21.00 -9.16
C SER A 259 26.46 20.99 -10.42
N CYS A 260 25.13 20.95 -10.25
CA CYS A 260 24.16 21.11 -11.32
C CYS A 260 23.49 22.50 -11.28
N HIS A 261 23.02 22.95 -10.11
CA HIS A 261 22.23 24.19 -9.96
C HIS A 261 23.07 25.48 -10.01
N GLY A 262 24.38 25.38 -10.00
CA GLY A 262 25.28 26.53 -10.18
C GLY A 262 25.47 26.94 -11.62
N GLY A 263 25.45 25.98 -12.55
CA GLY A 263 25.70 26.22 -13.98
C GLY A 263 24.61 25.71 -14.92
N GLY A 264 23.55 25.11 -14.39
CA GLY A 264 22.46 24.55 -15.18
C GLY A 264 22.73 23.18 -15.80
N SER A 265 23.95 22.64 -15.66
CA SER A 265 24.34 21.32 -16.19
C SER A 265 25.56 20.78 -15.44
N ASN A 266 25.69 19.45 -15.40
CA ASN A 266 26.89 18.76 -14.92
C ASN A 266 27.52 17.86 -16.00
N GLY A 267 27.23 18.13 -17.29
CA GLY A 267 27.69 17.37 -18.45
C GLY A 267 26.90 16.08 -18.71
N ARG A 268 26.05 15.63 -17.77
CA ARG A 268 25.13 14.49 -17.92
C ARG A 268 23.64 14.91 -17.88
N ILE A 269 23.32 15.85 -17.02
CA ILE A 269 21.97 16.41 -16.85
C ILE A 269 22.00 17.87 -17.24
N ASP A 270 21.19 18.24 -18.22
CA ASP A 270 21.02 19.60 -18.71
C ASP A 270 19.69 20.20 -18.27
N GLY A 271 19.59 21.53 -18.28
CA GLY A 271 18.36 22.26 -17.97
C GLY A 271 18.02 22.33 -16.48
N ALA A 272 18.99 22.08 -15.60
CA ALA A 272 18.81 22.34 -14.18
C ALA A 272 18.58 23.84 -13.94
N THR A 273 17.62 24.20 -13.12
CA THR A 273 17.35 25.59 -12.74
C THR A 273 18.58 26.18 -12.06
N VAL A 274 19.14 27.26 -12.62
CA VAL A 274 20.28 27.97 -12.01
C VAL A 274 19.81 28.73 -10.76
N ILE A 275 20.45 28.48 -9.64
CA ILE A 275 20.11 29.03 -8.33
C ILE A 275 21.30 29.84 -7.76
N ASN A 276 21.03 31.00 -7.22
CA ASN A 276 21.94 31.67 -6.31
C ASN A 276 21.48 31.37 -4.85
N PRO A 277 22.22 30.57 -4.08
CA PRO A 277 21.78 30.11 -2.74
C PRO A 277 21.47 31.26 -1.78
N LEU A 278 22.29 32.31 -1.75
CA LEU A 278 22.13 33.42 -0.82
C LEU A 278 20.85 34.21 -1.08
N SER A 279 20.56 34.51 -2.33
CA SER A 279 19.32 35.23 -2.66
C SER A 279 18.10 34.34 -2.64
N HIS A 280 18.26 33.01 -2.81
CA HIS A 280 17.17 32.05 -2.80
C HIS A 280 16.71 31.74 -1.37
N THR A 281 17.62 31.34 -0.49
CA THR A 281 17.24 30.84 0.85
C THR A 281 16.72 31.93 1.78
N LYS A 282 17.13 33.20 1.57
CA LYS A 282 16.81 34.33 2.45
C LYS A 282 17.25 34.17 3.92
N HIS A 283 18.15 33.21 4.17
CA HIS A 283 18.76 32.96 5.47
C HIS A 283 20.22 33.43 5.50
N LYS A 284 20.73 33.61 6.71
CA LYS A 284 22.15 33.99 6.88
C LYS A 284 23.07 32.92 6.32
N PRO A 285 24.15 33.27 5.62
CA PRO A 285 25.14 32.32 5.16
C PRO A 285 25.62 31.40 6.29
N ASN A 286 25.86 30.12 5.97
CA ASN A 286 26.32 29.09 6.90
C ASN A 286 25.37 28.77 8.08
N SER A 287 24.11 29.25 8.02
CA SER A 287 23.07 28.80 8.94
C SER A 287 22.41 27.53 8.40
N THR A 288 21.73 26.77 9.27
CA THR A 288 20.92 25.60 8.88
C THR A 288 19.92 25.95 7.78
N GLY A 289 19.31 27.13 7.81
CA GLY A 289 18.34 27.59 6.82
C GLY A 289 18.96 27.95 5.46
N SER A 290 20.30 28.09 5.37
CA SER A 290 21.00 28.33 4.10
C SER A 290 21.34 27.02 3.34
N SER A 291 21.12 25.86 3.95
CA SER A 291 21.36 24.55 3.34
C SER A 291 20.16 24.12 2.50
N CYS A 292 20.41 23.74 1.23
CA CYS A 292 19.38 23.27 0.30
C CYS A 292 18.59 22.07 0.85
N VAL A 293 19.30 21.12 1.45
CA VAL A 293 18.69 19.89 1.98
C VAL A 293 17.77 20.14 3.16
N SER A 294 17.99 21.24 3.93
CA SER A 294 17.12 21.56 5.07
C SER A 294 15.68 21.91 4.66
N CYS A 295 15.50 22.41 3.42
CA CYS A 295 14.20 22.78 2.88
C CYS A 295 13.66 21.74 1.89
N HIS A 296 14.52 21.18 1.03
CA HIS A 296 14.11 20.33 -0.09
C HIS A 296 14.20 18.83 0.21
N MET A 297 14.94 18.43 1.24
CA MET A 297 15.12 17.04 1.66
C MET A 297 15.01 16.97 3.19
N THR A 298 13.85 17.34 3.70
CA THR A 298 13.61 17.26 5.16
C THR A 298 13.77 15.82 5.63
N HIS A 299 14.25 15.65 6.86
CA HIS A 299 14.39 14.31 7.43
C HIS A 299 13.21 13.96 8.33
N THR A 300 12.95 12.65 8.44
CA THR A 300 12.11 12.04 9.44
C THR A 300 12.97 11.03 10.20
N THR A 301 12.84 11.00 11.52
CA THR A 301 13.59 10.05 12.37
C THR A 301 12.80 8.76 12.49
N TYR A 302 13.37 7.65 12.04
CA TYR A 302 12.82 6.32 12.20
C TYR A 302 13.49 5.59 13.35
N MET A 303 12.78 4.62 13.92
CA MET A 303 13.30 3.78 15.01
C MET A 303 13.98 4.60 16.12
N GLY A 304 13.48 5.80 16.38
CA GLY A 304 13.97 6.73 17.41
C GLY A 304 15.37 7.32 17.21
N ARG A 305 16.19 6.78 16.29
CA ARG A 305 17.63 7.13 16.13
C ARG A 305 18.10 7.34 14.71
N ASP A 306 17.32 6.99 13.69
CA ASP A 306 17.76 7.00 12.29
C ASP A 306 17.10 8.14 11.49
N PRO A 307 17.74 9.33 11.39
CA PRO A 307 17.21 10.45 10.62
C PRO A 307 17.45 10.24 9.12
N ARG A 308 16.40 9.92 8.38
CA ARG A 308 16.45 9.73 6.92
C ARG A 308 15.88 10.93 6.18
N ARG A 309 16.56 11.35 5.11
CA ARG A 309 16.10 12.46 4.25
C ARG A 309 15.16 11.97 3.17
N ASP A 310 14.08 12.72 2.95
CA ASP A 310 13.17 12.48 1.83
C ASP A 310 13.84 12.86 0.49
N HIS A 311 13.77 11.95 -0.49
CA HIS A 311 14.34 12.14 -1.84
C HIS A 311 13.31 12.65 -2.86
N GLY A 312 12.17 13.15 -2.41
CA GLY A 312 11.17 13.81 -3.26
C GLY A 312 11.58 15.20 -3.71
N PHE A 313 12.63 15.77 -3.13
CA PHE A 313 13.12 17.12 -3.41
C PHE A 313 12.00 18.16 -3.40
N HIS A 314 11.16 18.06 -2.38
CA HIS A 314 9.94 18.85 -2.26
C HIS A 314 10.23 20.35 -2.19
N VAL A 315 9.38 21.14 -2.80
CA VAL A 315 9.35 22.58 -2.54
C VAL A 315 8.42 22.83 -1.37
N PRO A 316 8.90 23.44 -0.26
CA PRO A 316 8.08 23.71 0.90
C PRO A 316 6.79 24.45 0.53
N ASP A 317 5.66 23.95 0.98
CA ASP A 317 4.34 24.53 0.71
C ASP A 317 3.47 24.62 1.97
N PRO A 318 3.62 25.65 2.80
CA PRO A 318 2.83 25.81 4.01
C PRO A 318 1.31 25.96 3.78
N LEU A 319 0.88 26.29 2.54
CA LEU A 319 -0.54 26.32 2.22
C LEU A 319 -1.14 24.91 2.28
N LEU A 320 -0.42 23.89 1.76
CA LEU A 320 -0.84 22.50 1.87
C LEU A 320 -0.80 21.98 3.32
N THR A 321 0.08 22.54 4.15
CA THR A 321 0.03 22.27 5.61
C THR A 321 -1.26 22.76 6.22
N LYS A 322 -1.67 23.98 5.88
CA LYS A 322 -2.93 24.57 6.37
C LYS A 322 -4.16 23.82 5.91
N GLU A 323 -4.17 23.36 4.68
CA GLU A 323 -5.32 22.71 4.04
C GLU A 323 -5.43 21.21 4.38
N LEU A 324 -4.31 20.50 4.43
CA LEU A 324 -4.25 19.04 4.46
C LEU A 324 -3.36 18.46 5.58
N GLY A 325 -2.78 19.31 6.45
CA GLY A 325 -1.89 18.85 7.51
C GLY A 325 -0.54 18.31 7.03
N ILE A 326 -0.17 18.52 5.77
CA ILE A 326 1.10 18.05 5.20
C ILE A 326 2.25 18.85 5.84
N PRO A 327 3.33 18.22 6.36
CA PRO A 327 4.41 18.93 7.02
C PRO A 327 5.18 19.81 6.03
N ASN A 328 5.63 20.98 6.50
CA ASN A 328 6.49 21.86 5.73
C ASN A 328 7.83 22.12 6.43
N ALA A 329 8.86 22.42 5.66
CA ALA A 329 10.20 22.63 6.19
C ALA A 329 10.33 23.86 7.10
N CYS A 330 9.49 24.90 6.94
CA CYS A 330 9.58 26.11 7.74
C CYS A 330 9.28 25.80 9.22
N ASN A 331 8.16 25.13 9.49
CA ASN A 331 7.73 24.81 10.86
C ASN A 331 8.57 23.69 11.52
N LYS A 332 9.37 22.92 10.75
CA LYS A 332 10.34 21.98 11.35
C LYS A 332 11.48 22.69 12.10
N CYS A 333 11.82 23.92 11.72
CA CYS A 333 12.84 24.73 12.37
C CYS A 333 12.25 25.89 13.20
N HIS A 334 11.21 26.54 12.68
CA HIS A 334 10.50 27.62 13.37
C HIS A 334 9.33 27.05 14.18
N THR A 335 9.67 26.27 15.20
CA THR A 335 8.69 25.53 16.02
C THR A 335 7.85 26.43 16.95
N ASP A 336 8.30 27.69 17.16
CA ASP A 336 7.60 28.73 17.88
C ASP A 336 6.57 29.51 17.02
N LYS A 337 6.50 29.21 15.72
CA LYS A 337 5.59 29.83 14.75
C LYS A 337 4.53 28.87 14.28
N ASP A 338 3.35 29.42 13.99
CA ASP A 338 2.23 28.67 13.41
C ASP A 338 2.32 28.57 11.88
N THR A 339 1.40 27.78 11.32
CA THR A 339 1.33 27.59 9.87
C THR A 339 0.96 28.88 9.11
N ASP A 340 0.14 29.76 9.71
CA ASP A 340 -0.25 31.03 9.08
C ASP A 340 0.95 31.96 8.94
N TRP A 341 1.86 31.97 9.92
CA TRP A 341 3.14 32.66 9.80
C TRP A 341 3.96 32.09 8.65
N ALA A 342 4.05 30.77 8.51
CA ALA A 342 4.81 30.13 7.43
C ALA A 342 4.23 30.47 6.05
N VAL A 343 2.89 30.46 5.88
CA VAL A 343 2.21 30.87 4.65
C VAL A 343 2.54 32.34 4.32
N LYS A 344 2.37 33.26 5.28
CA LYS A 344 2.68 34.68 5.06
C LYS A 344 4.14 34.91 4.73
N SER A 345 5.06 34.22 5.42
CA SER A 345 6.50 34.33 5.21
C SER A 345 6.92 33.82 3.85
N THR A 346 6.44 32.65 3.41
CA THR A 346 6.75 32.12 2.07
C THR A 346 6.19 33.02 0.97
N GLN A 347 5.00 33.57 1.14
CA GLN A 347 4.41 34.52 0.20
C GLN A 347 5.22 35.82 0.13
N ALA A 348 5.68 36.36 1.25
CA ALA A 348 6.51 37.57 1.29
C ALA A 348 7.91 37.37 0.68
N LEU A 349 8.51 36.18 0.89
CA LEU A 349 9.87 35.89 0.45
C LEU A 349 9.95 35.44 -1.01
N PHE A 350 8.96 34.70 -1.49
CA PHE A 350 9.01 34.06 -2.81
C PHE A 350 7.92 34.55 -3.78
N GLY A 351 6.85 35.19 -3.28
CA GLY A 351 5.83 35.87 -4.08
C GLY A 351 5.26 35.00 -5.18
N GLU A 352 5.32 35.49 -6.42
CA GLU A 352 4.77 34.80 -7.60
C GLU A 352 5.40 33.42 -7.89
N LYS A 353 6.63 33.15 -7.39
CA LYS A 353 7.26 31.82 -7.53
C LYS A 353 6.44 30.72 -6.82
N MET A 354 5.62 31.10 -5.85
CA MET A 354 4.70 30.17 -5.16
C MET A 354 3.42 29.89 -5.98
N HIS A 355 3.18 30.62 -7.06
CA HIS A 355 1.96 30.56 -7.88
C HIS A 355 2.23 30.27 -9.37
N THR A 356 3.37 29.64 -9.69
CA THR A 356 3.63 29.21 -11.07
C THR A 356 2.62 28.15 -11.53
N PRO A 357 2.34 28.03 -12.83
CA PRO A 357 1.43 26.99 -13.35
C PRO A 357 1.82 25.58 -12.90
N GLU A 358 3.11 25.29 -12.78
CA GLU A 358 3.61 24.01 -12.29
C GLU A 358 3.24 23.79 -10.80
N ARG A 359 3.43 24.80 -9.96
CA ARG A 359 3.06 24.73 -8.53
C ARG A 359 1.55 24.53 -8.36
N GLU A 360 0.74 25.25 -9.11
CA GLU A 360 -0.71 25.09 -9.05
C GLU A 360 -1.16 23.71 -9.52
N ARG A 361 -0.52 23.12 -10.54
CA ARG A 361 -0.77 21.72 -10.92
C ARG A 361 -0.42 20.75 -9.81
N GLN A 362 0.74 20.91 -9.16
CA GLN A 362 1.15 20.06 -8.01
C GLN A 362 0.14 20.17 -6.86
N ARG A 363 -0.26 21.39 -6.50
CA ARG A 363 -1.30 21.63 -5.46
C ARG A 363 -2.64 21.00 -5.84
N ALA A 364 -3.08 21.16 -7.10
CA ALA A 364 -4.32 20.58 -7.57
C ALA A 364 -4.31 19.05 -7.48
N ARG A 365 -3.21 18.40 -7.88
CA ARG A 365 -3.01 16.95 -7.72
C ARG A 365 -3.05 16.55 -6.25
N THR A 366 -2.29 17.24 -5.39
CA THR A 366 -2.24 16.95 -3.95
C THR A 366 -3.61 17.09 -3.28
N ARG A 367 -4.37 18.15 -3.61
CA ARG A 367 -5.74 18.32 -3.12
C ARG A 367 -6.66 17.20 -3.58
N ALA A 368 -6.60 16.81 -4.86
CA ALA A 368 -7.40 15.72 -5.41
C ALA A 368 -7.14 14.38 -4.68
N ILE A 369 -5.85 14.05 -4.46
CA ILE A 369 -5.46 12.85 -3.71
C ILE A 369 -5.91 12.96 -2.24
N GLY A 370 -5.70 14.11 -1.58
CA GLY A 370 -6.13 14.34 -0.19
C GLY A 370 -7.65 14.24 -0.02
N THR A 371 -8.43 14.76 -0.96
CA THR A 371 -9.89 14.62 -0.99
C THR A 371 -10.31 13.15 -1.10
N ALA A 372 -9.63 12.38 -1.97
CA ALA A 372 -9.88 10.94 -2.11
C ALA A 372 -9.50 10.15 -0.85
N PHE A 373 -8.39 10.48 -0.17
CA PHE A 373 -8.00 9.86 1.09
C PHE A 373 -9.03 10.06 2.20
N ASN A 374 -9.73 11.20 2.18
CA ASN A 374 -10.83 11.49 3.10
C ASN A 374 -12.17 10.84 2.69
N GLY A 375 -12.18 9.97 1.66
CA GLY A 375 -13.35 9.23 1.22
C GLY A 375 -14.45 10.05 0.57
N GLN A 376 -14.15 11.26 0.05
CA GLN A 376 -15.12 12.13 -0.59
C GLN A 376 -15.40 11.65 -2.01
N GLU A 377 -16.66 11.37 -2.31
CA GLU A 377 -17.09 10.81 -3.60
C GLU A 377 -16.86 11.76 -4.79
N ASP A 378 -16.87 13.07 -4.57
CA ASP A 378 -16.68 14.11 -5.58
C ASP A 378 -15.20 14.31 -5.97
N ALA A 379 -14.26 13.61 -5.33
CA ALA A 379 -12.84 13.67 -5.67
C ALA A 379 -12.55 13.28 -7.13
N ILE A 380 -13.41 12.49 -7.77
CA ILE A 380 -13.13 11.91 -9.08
C ILE A 380 -12.89 12.96 -10.18
N ASP A 381 -13.64 14.04 -10.23
CA ASP A 381 -13.45 15.07 -11.26
C ASP A 381 -12.09 15.78 -11.13
N ALA A 382 -11.67 16.03 -9.89
CA ALA A 382 -10.35 16.59 -9.61
C ALA A 382 -9.21 15.61 -9.95
N LEU A 383 -9.38 14.32 -9.67
CA LEU A 383 -8.42 13.27 -10.02
C LEU A 383 -8.25 13.11 -11.53
N LEU A 384 -9.38 13.10 -12.30
CA LEU A 384 -9.35 13.04 -13.75
C LEU A 384 -8.62 14.24 -14.36
N LYS A 385 -8.87 15.43 -13.83
CA LYS A 385 -8.18 16.65 -14.24
C LYS A 385 -6.68 16.62 -13.88
N ALA A 386 -6.34 16.11 -12.70
CA ALA A 386 -4.94 15.95 -12.28
C ALA A 386 -4.20 14.98 -13.20
N TYR A 387 -4.80 13.83 -13.52
CA TYR A 387 -4.22 12.83 -14.43
C TYR A 387 -3.96 13.40 -15.83
N ALA A 388 -4.92 14.12 -16.40
CA ALA A 388 -4.80 14.72 -17.72
C ALA A 388 -3.67 15.77 -17.83
N ASN A 389 -3.22 16.33 -16.72
CA ASN A 389 -2.17 17.34 -16.65
C ASN A 389 -0.85 16.80 -16.07
N GLU A 390 -0.74 15.50 -15.87
CA GLU A 390 0.44 14.87 -15.27
C GLU A 390 1.31 14.20 -16.34
N ASP A 391 2.62 14.49 -16.33
CA ASP A 391 3.61 13.93 -17.26
C ASP A 391 4.59 12.95 -16.58
N ASN A 392 4.62 12.89 -15.25
CA ASN A 392 5.44 11.94 -14.51
C ASN A 392 4.73 10.58 -14.38
N PRO A 393 5.28 9.49 -14.95
CA PRO A 393 4.66 8.17 -14.93
C PRO A 393 4.35 7.64 -13.52
N ALA A 394 5.20 7.94 -12.52
CA ALA A 394 4.96 7.50 -11.15
C ALA A 394 3.74 8.22 -10.53
N TRP A 395 3.52 9.48 -10.84
CA TRP A 395 2.30 10.20 -10.45
C TRP A 395 1.08 9.75 -11.24
N GLN A 396 1.22 9.46 -12.54
CA GLN A 396 0.13 8.89 -13.34
C GLN A 396 -0.32 7.55 -12.77
N ALA A 397 0.63 6.66 -12.45
CA ALA A 397 0.34 5.37 -11.81
C ALA A 397 -0.33 5.55 -10.42
N THR A 398 0.15 6.50 -9.62
CA THR A 398 -0.46 6.85 -8.33
C THR A 398 -1.92 7.27 -8.49
N LEU A 399 -2.19 8.20 -9.42
CA LEU A 399 -3.55 8.68 -9.69
C LEU A 399 -4.47 7.57 -10.19
N LEU A 400 -3.97 6.66 -11.05
CA LEU A 400 -4.73 5.47 -11.48
C LEU A 400 -5.10 4.58 -10.27
N GLN A 401 -4.14 4.28 -9.40
CA GLN A 401 -4.43 3.46 -8.22
C GLN A 401 -5.40 4.15 -7.25
N VAL A 402 -5.31 5.47 -7.07
CA VAL A 402 -6.29 6.22 -6.26
C VAL A 402 -7.67 6.19 -6.92
N MET A 403 -7.76 6.35 -8.25
CA MET A 403 -9.02 6.28 -9.00
C MET A 403 -9.65 4.88 -9.03
N ARG A 404 -8.99 3.83 -8.53
CA ARG A 404 -9.55 2.49 -8.44
C ARG A 404 -10.86 2.44 -7.64
N ALA A 405 -11.06 3.33 -6.68
CA ALA A 405 -12.34 3.46 -5.97
C ALA A 405 -13.52 3.78 -6.90
N TRP A 406 -13.26 4.40 -8.06
CA TRP A 406 -14.24 4.75 -9.10
C TRP A 406 -14.04 3.91 -10.37
N SER A 407 -13.58 2.66 -10.22
CA SER A 407 -13.28 1.78 -11.37
C SER A 407 -14.48 1.49 -12.28
N THR A 408 -15.72 1.68 -11.83
CA THR A 408 -16.93 1.55 -12.67
C THR A 408 -17.31 2.82 -13.44
N ASP A 409 -16.67 3.97 -13.18
CA ASP A 409 -16.90 5.21 -13.92
C ASP A 409 -16.36 5.06 -15.36
N PRO A 410 -17.18 5.30 -16.39
CA PRO A 410 -16.76 5.17 -17.79
C PRO A 410 -15.54 6.03 -18.17
N ARG A 411 -15.35 7.18 -17.52
CA ARG A 411 -14.22 8.08 -17.76
C ARG A 411 -12.92 7.47 -17.23
N VAL A 412 -12.98 6.83 -16.06
CA VAL A 412 -11.84 6.10 -15.46
C VAL A 412 -11.50 4.89 -16.31
N GLN A 413 -12.51 4.12 -16.76
CA GLN A 413 -12.33 2.99 -17.68
C GLN A 413 -11.64 3.42 -18.99
N LYS A 414 -12.04 4.55 -19.56
CA LYS A 414 -11.41 5.09 -20.78
C LYS A 414 -9.93 5.40 -20.57
N ILE A 415 -9.59 6.07 -19.46
CA ILE A 415 -8.19 6.38 -19.12
C ILE A 415 -7.39 5.09 -18.96
N ALA A 416 -7.93 4.08 -18.27
CA ALA A 416 -7.25 2.81 -18.08
C ALA A 416 -7.01 2.06 -19.41
N LEU A 417 -7.96 2.11 -20.35
CA LEU A 417 -7.80 1.53 -21.71
C LEU A 417 -6.68 2.21 -22.52
N ASP A 418 -6.44 3.48 -22.30
CA ASP A 418 -5.31 4.18 -22.94
C ASP A 418 -4.00 3.89 -22.20
N ALA A 419 -4.04 3.82 -20.87
CA ALA A 419 -2.87 3.64 -19.99
C ALA A 419 -2.21 2.25 -20.10
N VAL A 420 -2.90 1.20 -20.53
CA VAL A 420 -2.28 -0.12 -20.81
C VAL A 420 -1.23 -0.09 -21.92
N LYS A 421 -1.18 0.98 -22.71
CA LYS A 421 -0.22 1.15 -23.81
C LYS A 421 0.98 2.03 -23.42
N HIS A 422 1.03 2.49 -22.17
CA HIS A 422 2.05 3.40 -21.70
C HIS A 422 3.43 2.74 -21.67
N ASP A 423 4.51 3.50 -21.95
CA ASP A 423 5.89 3.00 -21.96
C ASP A 423 6.34 2.49 -20.58
N ASP A 424 5.94 3.18 -19.50
CA ASP A 424 6.28 2.79 -18.12
C ASP A 424 5.39 1.65 -17.63
N PRO A 425 5.99 0.51 -17.20
CA PRO A 425 5.23 -0.65 -16.73
C PRO A 425 4.37 -0.37 -15.49
N LEU A 426 4.78 0.58 -14.65
CA LEU A 426 4.04 0.95 -13.46
C LEU A 426 2.66 1.57 -13.80
N VAL A 427 2.56 2.31 -14.90
CA VAL A 427 1.30 2.84 -15.41
C VAL A 427 0.45 1.73 -16.00
N ARG A 428 1.07 0.81 -16.76
CA ARG A 428 0.35 -0.34 -17.33
C ARG A 428 -0.21 -1.27 -16.25
N SER A 429 0.60 -1.62 -15.23
CA SER A 429 0.14 -2.49 -14.13
C SER A 429 -1.00 -1.86 -13.34
N SER A 430 -0.90 -0.56 -13.01
CA SER A 430 -1.94 0.18 -12.29
C SER A 430 -3.27 0.25 -13.06
N SER A 431 -3.25 0.24 -14.40
CA SER A 431 -4.47 0.26 -15.20
C SER A 431 -5.19 -1.08 -15.24
N CYS A 432 -4.48 -2.21 -15.13
CA CYS A 432 -5.09 -3.55 -15.15
C CYS A 432 -6.12 -3.75 -14.04
N GLU A 433 -5.86 -3.21 -12.84
CA GLU A 433 -6.77 -3.32 -11.70
C GLU A 433 -8.11 -2.56 -11.93
N ILE A 434 -8.07 -1.44 -12.64
CA ILE A 434 -9.27 -0.68 -13.01
C ILE A 434 -10.07 -1.47 -14.04
N LEU A 435 -9.41 -2.02 -15.05
CA LEU A 435 -10.04 -2.77 -16.14
C LEU A 435 -10.74 -4.06 -15.68
N ALA A 436 -10.40 -4.59 -14.50
CA ALA A 436 -11.10 -5.72 -13.89
C ALA A 436 -12.62 -5.49 -13.72
N PHE A 437 -13.05 -4.24 -13.59
CA PHE A 437 -14.44 -3.84 -13.36
C PHE A 437 -15.14 -3.31 -14.61
N GLY A 438 -14.43 -3.26 -15.74
CA GLY A 438 -14.98 -2.77 -17.01
C GLY A 438 -15.74 -3.85 -17.79
N THR A 439 -16.72 -3.42 -18.56
CA THR A 439 -17.40 -4.30 -19.52
C THR A 439 -16.62 -4.37 -20.82
N GLY A 440 -16.41 -5.59 -21.35
CA GLY A 440 -15.70 -5.79 -22.62
C GLY A 440 -14.17 -5.62 -22.55
N THR A 441 -13.59 -5.49 -21.38
CA THR A 441 -12.15 -5.26 -21.15
C THR A 441 -11.30 -6.56 -21.20
N SER A 442 -11.94 -7.71 -21.22
CA SER A 442 -11.26 -9.04 -21.17
C SER A 442 -10.16 -9.20 -22.20
N THR A 443 -10.42 -8.84 -23.48
CA THR A 443 -9.43 -8.98 -24.56
C THR A 443 -8.20 -8.10 -24.34
N VAL A 444 -8.39 -6.92 -23.75
CA VAL A 444 -7.28 -6.03 -23.40
C VAL A 444 -6.44 -6.63 -22.28
N LEU A 445 -7.07 -7.13 -21.22
CA LEU A 445 -6.38 -7.81 -20.13
C LEU A 445 -5.64 -9.06 -20.62
N ASP A 446 -6.22 -9.85 -21.55
CA ASP A 446 -5.57 -11.02 -22.14
C ASP A 446 -4.30 -10.65 -22.94
N SER A 447 -4.30 -9.50 -23.59
CA SER A 447 -3.11 -8.99 -24.27
C SER A 447 -1.98 -8.66 -23.30
N MET A 448 -2.29 -8.24 -22.07
CA MET A 448 -1.32 -7.94 -21.01
C MET A 448 -0.66 -9.18 -20.42
N PHE A 449 -1.20 -10.38 -20.62
CA PHE A 449 -0.52 -11.65 -20.26
C PHE A 449 0.80 -11.87 -21.02
N LYS A 450 1.03 -11.12 -22.09
CA LYS A 450 2.26 -11.18 -22.89
C LYS A 450 3.17 -9.96 -22.66
N ASP A 451 2.88 -9.13 -21.65
CA ASP A 451 3.73 -7.99 -21.32
C ASP A 451 5.15 -8.47 -20.97
N PRO A 452 6.19 -7.80 -21.45
CA PRO A 452 7.58 -8.19 -21.14
C PRO A 452 7.89 -8.11 -19.64
N ILE A 453 7.14 -7.32 -18.85
CA ILE A 453 7.38 -7.10 -17.41
C ILE A 453 6.42 -7.96 -16.59
N LYS A 454 6.95 -8.75 -15.65
CA LYS A 454 6.17 -9.67 -14.80
C LYS A 454 5.14 -8.96 -13.94
N GLU A 455 5.46 -7.79 -13.38
CA GLU A 455 4.51 -6.96 -12.59
C GLU A 455 3.21 -6.70 -13.38
N VAL A 456 3.32 -6.39 -14.68
CA VAL A 456 2.15 -6.12 -15.53
C VAL A 456 1.36 -7.40 -15.79
N ARG A 457 2.06 -8.52 -16.09
CA ARG A 457 1.40 -9.82 -16.30
C ARG A 457 0.66 -10.30 -15.05
N VAL A 458 1.29 -10.18 -13.88
CA VAL A 458 0.69 -10.55 -12.59
C VAL A 458 -0.52 -9.67 -12.26
N ALA A 459 -0.43 -8.35 -12.51
CA ALA A 459 -1.58 -7.44 -12.33
C ALA A 459 -2.75 -7.79 -13.26
N ALA A 460 -2.48 -8.09 -14.54
CA ALA A 460 -3.50 -8.51 -15.49
C ALA A 460 -4.12 -9.88 -15.12
N ALA A 461 -3.29 -10.83 -14.66
CA ALA A 461 -3.76 -12.12 -14.19
C ALA A 461 -4.65 -11.96 -12.93
N TRP A 462 -4.26 -11.13 -11.98
CA TRP A 462 -5.07 -10.81 -10.81
C TRP A 462 -6.42 -10.17 -11.19
N ALA A 463 -6.40 -9.24 -12.13
CA ALA A 463 -7.61 -8.62 -12.67
C ALA A 463 -8.55 -9.62 -13.38
N SER A 464 -7.98 -10.69 -13.94
CA SER A 464 -8.70 -11.73 -14.69
C SER A 464 -8.94 -13.03 -13.92
N ARG A 465 -8.66 -13.06 -12.60
CA ARG A 465 -8.56 -14.30 -11.79
C ARG A 465 -9.78 -15.21 -11.85
N ALA A 466 -10.99 -14.67 -12.00
CA ALA A 466 -12.22 -15.46 -12.13
C ALA A 466 -12.30 -16.33 -13.42
N ARG A 467 -11.44 -16.08 -14.40
CA ARG A 467 -11.40 -16.82 -15.69
C ARG A 467 -10.03 -17.40 -16.02
N LEU A 468 -9.08 -17.36 -15.10
CA LEU A 468 -7.71 -17.86 -15.32
C LEU A 468 -7.62 -19.36 -15.51
N SER A 469 -8.67 -20.13 -15.21
CA SER A 469 -8.75 -21.56 -15.59
C SER A 469 -8.56 -21.80 -17.08
N GLN A 470 -8.83 -20.78 -17.91
CA GLN A 470 -8.63 -20.83 -19.37
C GLN A 470 -7.17 -20.52 -19.78
N TYR A 471 -6.31 -20.07 -18.85
CA TYR A 471 -4.94 -19.64 -19.07
C TYR A 471 -3.99 -20.28 -18.03
N PRO A 472 -3.69 -21.61 -18.16
CA PRO A 472 -2.95 -22.38 -17.14
C PRO A 472 -1.59 -21.77 -16.77
N ASP A 473 -0.84 -21.25 -17.75
CA ASP A 473 0.48 -20.65 -17.51
C ASP A 473 0.39 -19.38 -16.67
N MET A 474 -0.59 -18.54 -16.97
CA MET A 474 -0.83 -17.31 -16.19
C MET A 474 -1.38 -17.59 -14.80
N PHE A 475 -2.22 -18.63 -14.67
CA PHE A 475 -2.67 -19.11 -13.37
C PHE A 475 -1.48 -19.58 -12.51
N LYS A 476 -0.55 -20.33 -13.12
CA LYS A 476 0.67 -20.80 -12.47
C LYS A 476 1.54 -19.61 -12.04
N GLU A 477 1.85 -18.66 -12.93
CA GLU A 477 2.66 -17.48 -12.65
C GLU A 477 2.06 -16.64 -11.50
N LEU A 478 0.75 -16.39 -11.54
CA LEU A 478 0.05 -15.68 -10.46
C LEU A 478 0.14 -16.44 -9.14
N LYS A 479 -0.16 -17.73 -9.14
CA LYS A 479 -0.13 -18.56 -7.93
C LYS A 479 1.26 -18.61 -7.31
N GLU A 480 2.32 -18.73 -8.09
CA GLU A 480 3.71 -18.70 -7.64
C GLU A 480 4.04 -17.35 -6.98
N SER A 481 3.67 -16.23 -7.61
CA SER A 481 3.88 -14.90 -7.06
C SER A 481 3.12 -14.67 -5.75
N LEU A 482 1.87 -15.12 -5.65
CA LEU A 482 1.09 -15.01 -4.42
C LEU A 482 1.65 -15.92 -3.31
N SER A 483 2.08 -17.13 -3.67
CA SER A 483 2.65 -18.09 -2.71
C SER A 483 3.91 -17.57 -2.05
N PHE A 484 4.71 -16.77 -2.77
CA PHE A 484 5.93 -16.17 -2.24
C PHE A 484 5.67 -15.27 -1.03
N SER A 485 4.52 -14.61 -0.97
CA SER A 485 4.10 -13.72 0.13
C SER A 485 3.12 -14.38 1.11
N ALA A 486 2.84 -15.68 0.97
CA ALA A 486 1.83 -16.39 1.77
C ALA A 486 2.24 -16.65 3.24
N ASP A 487 3.43 -16.26 3.62
CA ASP A 487 3.91 -16.14 5.01
C ASP A 487 3.42 -14.87 5.73
N GLN A 488 2.70 -13.99 4.99
CA GLN A 488 2.10 -12.76 5.50
C GLN A 488 0.57 -12.82 5.37
N PRO A 489 -0.19 -12.14 6.24
CA PRO A 489 -1.66 -12.18 6.23
C PRO A 489 -2.25 -11.84 4.87
N ILE A 490 -1.77 -10.75 4.24
CA ILE A 490 -2.27 -10.29 2.94
C ILE A 490 -1.99 -11.29 1.81
N GLY A 491 -0.83 -11.95 1.84
CA GLY A 491 -0.51 -13.00 0.87
C GLY A 491 -1.41 -14.22 1.03
N ALA A 492 -1.65 -14.66 2.29
CA ALA A 492 -2.58 -15.74 2.58
C ALA A 492 -4.03 -15.39 2.16
N MET A 493 -4.49 -14.17 2.39
CA MET A 493 -5.80 -13.69 1.92
C MET A 493 -5.88 -13.68 0.39
N SER A 494 -4.81 -13.30 -0.30
CA SER A 494 -4.76 -13.30 -1.77
C SER A 494 -4.80 -14.73 -2.35
N MET A 495 -4.12 -15.68 -1.71
CA MET A 495 -4.22 -17.11 -2.06
C MET A 495 -5.64 -17.65 -1.83
N ALA A 496 -6.29 -17.25 -0.74
CA ALA A 496 -7.69 -17.60 -0.48
C ALA A 496 -8.63 -17.04 -1.56
N GLN A 497 -8.45 -15.78 -1.95
CA GLN A 497 -9.27 -15.16 -3.00
C GLN A 497 -9.11 -15.90 -4.34
N LEU A 498 -7.88 -16.23 -4.74
CA LEU A 498 -7.62 -17.03 -5.95
C LEU A 498 -8.29 -18.40 -5.88
N SER A 499 -8.27 -19.04 -4.72
CA SER A 499 -8.94 -20.33 -4.47
C SER A 499 -10.46 -20.20 -4.55
N MET A 500 -11.05 -19.13 -3.98
CA MET A 500 -12.48 -18.85 -4.07
C MET A 500 -12.94 -18.60 -5.50
N ASP A 501 -12.17 -17.86 -6.29
CA ASP A 501 -12.47 -17.55 -7.69
C ASP A 501 -12.36 -18.82 -8.58
N SER A 502 -11.54 -19.78 -8.14
CA SER A 502 -11.42 -21.12 -8.75
C SER A 502 -12.40 -22.15 -8.19
N ASN A 503 -13.35 -21.72 -7.33
CA ASN A 503 -14.32 -22.57 -6.63
C ASN A 503 -13.71 -23.70 -5.77
N GLN A 504 -12.48 -23.49 -5.24
CA GLN A 504 -11.75 -24.39 -4.34
C GLN A 504 -11.97 -23.92 -2.87
N LEU A 505 -13.20 -24.08 -2.36
CA LEU A 505 -13.62 -23.44 -1.11
C LEU A 505 -12.89 -24.00 0.12
N GLU A 506 -12.58 -25.29 0.14
CA GLU A 506 -11.83 -25.93 1.23
C GLU A 506 -10.37 -25.44 1.28
N GLU A 507 -9.77 -25.20 0.11
CA GLU A 507 -8.42 -24.62 0.04
C GLU A 507 -8.43 -23.15 0.46
N ALA A 508 -9.45 -22.40 0.06
CA ALA A 508 -9.66 -21.02 0.50
C ALA A 508 -9.81 -20.94 2.04
N GLU A 509 -10.53 -21.90 2.66
CA GLU A 509 -10.69 -21.95 4.11
C GLU A 509 -9.35 -22.14 4.84
N LYS A 510 -8.47 -23.02 4.33
CA LYS A 510 -7.13 -23.20 4.91
C LYS A 510 -6.33 -21.91 4.89
N TRP A 511 -6.37 -21.17 3.76
CA TRP A 511 -5.66 -19.91 3.61
C TRP A 511 -6.22 -18.81 4.51
N LEU A 512 -7.56 -18.69 4.66
CA LEU A 512 -8.15 -17.68 5.55
C LEU A 512 -7.95 -18.01 7.02
N LYS A 513 -8.01 -19.28 7.41
CA LYS A 513 -7.59 -19.70 8.75
C LYS A 513 -6.15 -19.29 9.04
N LYS A 514 -5.26 -19.48 8.08
CA LYS A 514 -3.87 -19.04 8.20
C LYS A 514 -3.78 -17.52 8.30
N ALA A 515 -4.49 -16.78 7.46
CA ALA A 515 -4.46 -15.31 7.48
C ALA A 515 -4.83 -14.73 8.85
N VAL A 516 -5.93 -15.21 9.45
CA VAL A 516 -6.36 -14.76 10.78
C VAL A 516 -5.46 -15.27 11.91
N LEU A 517 -4.74 -16.38 11.73
CA LEU A 517 -3.74 -16.84 12.67
C LEU A 517 -2.47 -15.95 12.63
N LEU A 518 -2.07 -15.47 11.46
CA LEU A 518 -0.92 -14.61 11.26
C LEU A 518 -1.14 -13.18 11.76
N ASP A 519 -2.42 -12.73 11.80
CA ASP A 519 -2.84 -11.44 12.31
C ASP A 519 -4.26 -11.56 12.90
N GLN A 520 -4.33 -11.76 14.21
CA GLN A 520 -5.59 -11.93 14.93
C GLN A 520 -6.33 -10.60 15.14
N THR A 521 -5.68 -9.49 14.89
CA THR A 521 -6.24 -8.13 15.02
C THR A 521 -6.72 -7.55 13.68
N SER A 522 -6.65 -8.34 12.60
CA SER A 522 -7.10 -7.93 11.28
C SER A 522 -8.62 -8.09 11.12
N ALA A 523 -9.38 -7.01 11.33
CA ALA A 523 -10.83 -7.03 11.08
C ALA A 523 -11.16 -7.46 9.64
N ALA A 524 -10.38 -7.02 8.65
CA ALA A 524 -10.52 -7.42 7.25
C ALA A 524 -10.26 -8.92 7.02
N GLY A 525 -9.32 -9.51 7.75
CA GLY A 525 -9.06 -10.96 7.71
C GLY A 525 -10.25 -11.76 8.20
N HIS A 526 -10.82 -11.35 9.34
CA HIS A 526 -12.03 -11.97 9.91
C HIS A 526 -13.25 -11.78 9.01
N GLU A 527 -13.45 -10.59 8.41
CA GLU A 527 -14.50 -10.36 7.42
C GLU A 527 -14.37 -11.31 6.22
N ALA A 528 -13.19 -11.40 5.61
CA ALA A 528 -12.97 -12.27 4.46
C ALA A 528 -13.26 -13.74 4.80
N TYR A 529 -12.89 -14.18 6.00
CA TYR A 529 -13.15 -15.53 6.47
C TYR A 529 -14.65 -15.76 6.70
N ALA A 530 -15.35 -14.80 7.27
CA ALA A 530 -16.81 -14.88 7.46
C ALA A 530 -17.56 -15.00 6.12
N VAL A 531 -17.17 -14.20 5.12
CA VAL A 531 -17.77 -14.25 3.78
C VAL A 531 -17.59 -15.64 3.14
N LEU A 532 -16.41 -16.25 3.27
CA LEU A 532 -16.20 -17.62 2.79
C LEU A 532 -17.06 -18.62 3.54
N LEU A 533 -17.13 -18.54 4.87
CA LEU A 533 -17.91 -19.46 5.72
C LEU A 533 -19.40 -19.38 5.38
N SER A 534 -19.97 -18.19 5.17
CA SER A 534 -21.34 -18.01 4.68
C SER A 534 -21.53 -18.68 3.31
N ARG A 535 -20.62 -18.49 2.36
CA ARG A 535 -20.65 -19.16 1.06
C ARG A 535 -20.59 -20.68 1.15
N MET A 536 -19.95 -21.23 2.19
CA MET A 536 -19.90 -22.67 2.50
C MET A 536 -21.10 -23.19 3.28
N GLY A 537 -22.08 -22.34 3.62
CA GLY A 537 -23.24 -22.69 4.46
C GLY A 537 -22.90 -22.85 5.95
N LYS A 538 -21.70 -22.42 6.39
CA LYS A 538 -21.26 -22.47 7.80
C LYS A 538 -21.66 -21.19 8.52
N THR A 539 -22.95 -20.84 8.49
CA THR A 539 -23.49 -19.52 8.85
C THR A 539 -23.17 -19.11 10.29
N GLN A 540 -23.24 -20.06 11.26
CA GLN A 540 -22.88 -19.74 12.65
C GLN A 540 -21.40 -19.37 12.78
N GLN A 541 -20.50 -20.10 12.14
CA GLN A 541 -19.07 -19.79 12.17
C GLN A 541 -18.78 -18.46 11.48
N ALA A 542 -19.54 -18.09 10.44
CA ALA A 542 -19.45 -16.77 9.82
C ALA A 542 -19.82 -15.66 10.80
N LEU A 543 -20.88 -15.84 11.58
CA LEU A 543 -21.28 -14.91 12.63
C LEU A 543 -20.17 -14.72 13.67
N ASP A 544 -19.57 -15.83 14.15
CA ASP A 544 -18.48 -15.79 15.12
C ASP A 544 -17.30 -14.93 14.63
N GLN A 545 -16.93 -15.05 13.35
CA GLN A 545 -15.87 -14.23 12.76
C GLN A 545 -16.25 -12.76 12.61
N LEU A 546 -17.49 -12.46 12.24
CA LEU A 546 -17.99 -11.08 12.17
C LEU A 546 -18.07 -10.41 13.54
N GLU A 547 -18.39 -11.16 14.58
CA GLU A 547 -18.39 -10.67 15.97
C GLU A 547 -16.97 -10.31 16.45
N ILE A 548 -15.93 -10.99 15.95
CA ILE A 548 -14.56 -10.59 16.18
C ILE A 548 -14.25 -9.30 15.40
N ALA A 549 -14.60 -9.25 14.13
CA ALA A 549 -14.35 -8.09 13.28
C ALA A 549 -14.98 -6.80 13.84
N ILE A 550 -16.24 -6.86 14.31
CA ILE A 550 -16.92 -5.69 14.87
C ILE A 550 -16.35 -5.26 16.24
N LYS A 551 -15.78 -6.18 17.03
CA LYS A 551 -15.07 -5.84 18.26
C LYS A 551 -13.76 -5.10 17.97
N LEU A 552 -13.08 -5.44 16.88
CA LEU A 552 -11.86 -4.77 16.44
C LEU A 552 -12.14 -3.37 15.85
N GLU A 553 -13.25 -3.23 15.11
CA GLU A 553 -13.68 -1.96 14.50
C GLU A 553 -15.18 -1.68 14.81
N PRO A 554 -15.52 -1.18 16.00
CA PRO A 554 -16.94 -1.04 16.43
C PRO A 554 -17.76 -0.07 15.57
N ASP A 555 -17.13 0.93 14.99
CA ASP A 555 -17.80 1.95 14.18
C ASP A 555 -17.99 1.55 12.71
N ASN A 556 -17.48 0.38 12.31
CA ASN A 556 -17.59 -0.08 10.92
C ASN A 556 -19.00 -0.60 10.62
N ILE A 557 -19.80 0.25 9.97
CA ILE A 557 -21.20 -0.05 9.60
C ILE A 557 -21.28 -1.28 8.69
N ARG A 558 -20.28 -1.54 7.87
CA ARG A 558 -20.24 -2.69 6.96
C ARG A 558 -20.28 -4.01 7.74
N PHE A 559 -19.56 -4.12 8.86
CA PHE A 559 -19.59 -5.32 9.69
C PHE A 559 -20.96 -5.50 10.36
N SER A 560 -21.54 -4.43 10.89
CA SER A 560 -22.91 -4.46 11.42
C SER A 560 -23.91 -4.95 10.36
N TYR A 561 -23.74 -4.52 9.12
CA TYR A 561 -24.59 -4.94 8.01
C TYR A 561 -24.39 -6.43 7.64
N LEU A 562 -23.17 -6.92 7.58
CA LEU A 562 -22.89 -8.36 7.34
C LEU A 562 -23.45 -9.22 8.46
N ILE A 563 -23.34 -8.79 9.73
CA ILE A 563 -23.97 -9.47 10.88
C ILE A 563 -25.48 -9.52 10.71
N ALA A 564 -26.13 -8.43 10.29
CA ALA A 564 -27.56 -8.40 10.03
C ALA A 564 -27.98 -9.40 8.93
N LEU A 565 -27.21 -9.50 7.84
CA LEU A 565 -27.45 -10.48 6.77
C LEU A 565 -27.27 -11.92 7.28
N THR A 566 -26.26 -12.17 8.11
CA THR A 566 -25.99 -13.49 8.71
C THR A 566 -27.11 -13.90 9.66
N TYR A 567 -27.65 -12.99 10.47
CA TYR A 567 -28.86 -13.27 11.27
C TYR A 567 -30.08 -13.56 10.40
N ALA A 568 -30.24 -12.88 9.25
CA ALA A 568 -31.32 -13.20 8.30
C ALA A 568 -31.18 -14.63 7.75
N GLU A 569 -29.95 -15.06 7.41
CA GLU A 569 -29.68 -16.44 6.96
C GLU A 569 -29.97 -17.48 8.07
N LEU A 570 -29.71 -17.14 9.34
CA LEU A 570 -30.05 -17.97 10.51
C LEU A 570 -31.55 -17.96 10.87
N GLY A 571 -32.36 -17.11 10.19
CA GLY A 571 -33.80 -16.98 10.45
C GLY A 571 -34.14 -16.08 11.64
N ASP A 572 -33.18 -15.41 12.29
CA ASP A 572 -33.43 -14.46 13.39
C ASP A 572 -33.85 -13.09 12.82
N THR A 573 -35.11 -13.01 12.41
CA THR A 573 -35.67 -11.80 11.78
C THR A 573 -35.78 -10.61 12.73
N GLU A 574 -35.83 -10.83 14.07
CA GLU A 574 -35.94 -9.76 15.07
C GLU A 574 -34.58 -9.03 15.22
N LYS A 575 -33.47 -9.78 15.37
CA LYS A 575 -32.15 -9.19 15.39
C LYS A 575 -31.80 -8.52 14.05
N THR A 576 -32.17 -9.15 12.94
CA THR A 576 -31.99 -8.58 11.60
C THR A 576 -32.69 -7.23 11.49
N GLU A 577 -33.98 -7.12 11.91
CA GLU A 577 -34.72 -5.85 11.86
C GLU A 577 -34.08 -4.78 12.75
N THR A 578 -33.69 -5.14 13.96
CA THR A 578 -33.06 -4.23 14.92
C THR A 578 -31.76 -3.63 14.34
N LEU A 579 -30.90 -4.48 13.83
CA LEU A 579 -29.62 -4.05 13.23
C LEU A 579 -29.82 -3.20 11.97
N LEU A 580 -30.69 -3.64 11.04
CA LEU A 580 -30.92 -2.87 9.80
C LEU A 580 -31.54 -1.50 10.09
N ARG A 581 -32.42 -1.38 11.11
CA ARG A 581 -32.98 -0.10 11.54
C ARG A 581 -31.91 0.84 12.13
N ASP A 582 -30.94 0.29 12.86
CA ASP A 582 -29.82 1.10 13.35
C ASP A 582 -28.88 1.52 12.20
N ILE A 583 -28.55 0.60 11.31
CA ILE A 583 -27.67 0.85 10.15
C ILE A 583 -28.22 1.96 9.27
N VAL A 584 -29.52 1.96 8.94
CA VAL A 584 -30.12 3.01 8.10
C VAL A 584 -30.22 4.37 8.79
N LYS A 585 -30.13 4.44 10.13
CA LYS A 585 -29.99 5.70 10.87
C LYS A 585 -28.57 6.26 10.77
N ARG A 586 -27.57 5.36 10.86
CA ARG A 586 -26.15 5.73 10.81
C ARG A 586 -25.68 6.05 9.39
N ALA A 587 -26.27 5.41 8.37
CA ALA A 587 -25.95 5.61 6.95
C ALA A 587 -27.25 5.83 6.14
N PRO A 588 -27.90 7.00 6.27
CA PRO A 588 -29.22 7.26 5.66
C PRO A 588 -29.22 7.39 4.14
N THR A 589 -28.07 7.56 3.52
CA THR A 589 -27.92 7.71 2.06
C THR A 589 -27.50 6.42 1.34
N HIS A 590 -27.32 5.31 2.09
CA HIS A 590 -26.87 4.06 1.49
C HIS A 590 -28.10 3.24 1.01
N ASP A 591 -28.27 3.14 -0.31
CA ASP A 591 -29.39 2.52 -0.98
C ASP A 591 -29.65 1.06 -0.58
N ARG A 592 -28.57 0.24 -0.56
CA ARG A 592 -28.64 -1.20 -0.29
C ARG A 592 -29.16 -1.51 1.11
N TYR A 593 -28.82 -0.68 2.12
CA TYR A 593 -29.28 -0.88 3.48
C TYR A 593 -30.80 -0.65 3.61
N HIS A 594 -31.29 0.40 2.99
CA HIS A 594 -32.73 0.65 2.91
C HIS A 594 -33.49 -0.44 2.12
N TYR A 595 -32.90 -0.90 1.02
CA TYR A 595 -33.49 -1.97 0.22
C TYR A 595 -33.67 -3.27 1.05
N ASN A 596 -32.61 -3.72 1.74
CA ASN A 596 -32.68 -4.95 2.53
C ASN A 596 -33.63 -4.81 3.74
N LEU A 597 -33.68 -3.64 4.38
CA LEU A 597 -34.68 -3.37 5.41
C LEU A 597 -36.10 -3.46 4.81
N GLY A 598 -36.31 -2.90 3.62
CA GLY A 598 -37.59 -2.98 2.91
C GLY A 598 -38.02 -4.41 2.60
N LEU A 599 -37.09 -5.26 2.12
CA LEU A 599 -37.35 -6.68 1.86
C LEU A 599 -37.70 -7.46 3.13
N LEU A 600 -36.97 -7.22 4.22
CA LEU A 600 -37.27 -7.84 5.53
C LEU A 600 -38.65 -7.44 6.03
N LEU A 601 -38.97 -6.15 6.01
CA LEU A 601 -40.28 -5.65 6.43
C LEU A 601 -41.42 -6.21 5.57
N ALA A 602 -41.20 -6.37 4.27
CA ALA A 602 -42.12 -7.03 3.36
C ALA A 602 -42.36 -8.50 3.70
N GLY A 603 -41.31 -9.24 4.13
CA GLY A 603 -41.43 -10.60 4.66
C GLY A 603 -42.25 -10.68 5.94
N LYS A 604 -42.20 -9.63 6.77
CA LYS A 604 -42.98 -9.50 8.02
C LYS A 604 -44.36 -8.88 7.81
N GLU A 605 -44.87 -8.79 6.57
CA GLU A 605 -46.16 -8.18 6.19
C GLU A 605 -46.33 -6.70 6.59
N LYS A 606 -45.24 -6.00 6.95
CA LYS A 606 -45.22 -4.56 7.24
C LYS A 606 -45.11 -3.75 5.94
N LEU A 607 -46.06 -3.97 5.02
CA LEU A 607 -45.95 -3.49 3.61
C LEU A 607 -45.83 -1.97 3.49
N GLY A 608 -46.49 -1.20 4.38
CA GLY A 608 -46.37 0.27 4.37
C GLY A 608 -44.96 0.77 4.69
N GLU A 609 -44.33 0.22 5.74
CA GLU A 609 -42.94 0.54 6.13
C GLU A 609 -41.94 0.04 5.07
N ALA A 610 -42.22 -1.14 4.48
CA ALA A 610 -41.41 -1.71 3.42
C ALA A 610 -41.32 -0.77 2.20
N ILE A 611 -42.49 -0.26 1.74
CA ILE A 611 -42.56 0.68 0.61
C ILE A 611 -41.78 1.96 0.92
N LEU A 612 -41.92 2.52 2.13
CA LEU A 612 -41.16 3.71 2.52
C LEU A 612 -39.64 3.47 2.51
N SER A 613 -39.20 2.28 2.97
CA SER A 613 -37.79 1.92 2.96
C SER A 613 -37.26 1.75 1.53
N ILE A 614 -38.01 1.09 0.64
CA ILE A 614 -37.64 0.96 -0.78
C ILE A 614 -37.61 2.35 -1.48
N MET A 615 -38.53 3.26 -1.17
CA MET A 615 -38.51 4.63 -1.71
C MET A 615 -37.24 5.39 -1.28
N ARG A 616 -36.73 5.15 -0.05
CA ARG A 616 -35.47 5.73 0.39
C ARG A 616 -34.28 5.17 -0.39
N ALA A 617 -34.29 3.85 -0.68
CA ALA A 617 -33.29 3.23 -1.54
C ALA A 617 -33.33 3.82 -2.97
N GLU A 618 -34.53 3.99 -3.53
CA GLU A 618 -34.75 4.59 -4.83
C GLU A 618 -34.24 6.05 -4.92
N ASN A 619 -34.48 6.84 -3.86
CA ASN A 619 -33.96 8.22 -3.77
C ASN A 619 -32.42 8.26 -3.60
N ALA A 620 -31.84 7.30 -2.87
CA ALA A 620 -30.40 7.22 -2.68
C ALA A 620 -29.66 6.79 -3.96
N ASN A 621 -30.29 5.95 -4.78
CA ASN A 621 -29.72 5.53 -6.07
C ASN A 621 -30.82 5.50 -7.16
N PRO A 622 -31.09 6.63 -7.79
CA PRO A 622 -32.16 6.76 -8.78
C PRO A 622 -31.85 6.08 -10.13
N GLN A 623 -30.66 5.53 -10.31
CA GLN A 623 -30.26 4.85 -11.55
C GLN A 623 -30.52 3.32 -11.50
N SER A 624 -30.93 2.77 -10.38
CA SER A 624 -31.23 1.34 -10.25
C SER A 624 -32.70 1.04 -10.57
N PRO A 625 -33.04 0.28 -11.63
CA PRO A 625 -34.40 -0.12 -11.95
C PRO A 625 -34.98 -1.13 -10.94
N ASP A 626 -34.15 -1.76 -10.13
CA ASP A 626 -34.54 -2.79 -9.15
C ASP A 626 -35.42 -2.20 -8.04
N TYR A 627 -35.14 -0.98 -7.60
CA TYR A 627 -35.88 -0.38 -6.48
C TYR A 627 -37.31 0.00 -6.83
N PRO A 628 -37.61 0.75 -7.93
CA PRO A 628 -38.97 0.97 -8.33
C PRO A 628 -39.72 -0.32 -8.71
N TYR A 629 -39.00 -1.34 -9.23
CA TYR A 629 -39.60 -2.66 -9.47
C TYR A 629 -39.98 -3.37 -8.13
N ALA A 630 -39.10 -3.35 -7.14
CA ALA A 630 -39.42 -3.89 -5.80
C ALA A 630 -40.63 -3.17 -5.19
N ARG A 631 -40.71 -1.82 -5.32
CA ARG A 631 -41.88 -1.04 -4.90
C ARG A 631 -43.15 -1.44 -5.65
N ALA A 632 -43.06 -1.73 -6.94
CA ALA A 632 -44.18 -2.22 -7.75
C ALA A 632 -44.69 -3.56 -7.23
N THR A 633 -43.82 -4.49 -6.88
CA THR A 633 -44.22 -5.80 -6.33
C THR A 633 -44.90 -5.66 -4.97
N LEU A 634 -44.50 -4.71 -4.12
CA LEU A 634 -45.14 -4.42 -2.84
C LEU A 634 -46.52 -3.82 -3.00
N HIS A 635 -46.70 -2.90 -3.96
CA HIS A 635 -48.03 -2.38 -4.30
C HIS A 635 -48.96 -3.46 -4.86
N MET A 636 -48.45 -4.43 -5.63
CA MET A 636 -49.23 -5.60 -6.06
C MET A 636 -49.70 -6.43 -4.87
N ARG A 637 -48.84 -6.66 -3.86
CA ARG A 637 -49.20 -7.39 -2.61
C ARG A 637 -50.31 -6.62 -1.81
N GLN A 638 -50.31 -5.28 -1.87
CA GLN A 638 -51.36 -4.46 -1.29
C GLN A 638 -52.64 -4.45 -2.12
N GLY A 639 -52.66 -5.00 -3.33
CA GLY A 639 -53.78 -4.93 -4.26
C GLY A 639 -53.87 -3.63 -5.05
N ASP A 640 -52.92 -2.71 -4.87
CA ASP A 640 -52.87 -1.40 -5.56
C ASP A 640 -52.18 -1.53 -6.93
N LYS A 641 -52.97 -1.91 -7.92
CA LYS A 641 -52.50 -2.14 -9.28
C LYS A 641 -52.08 -0.85 -10.00
N GLU A 642 -52.67 0.29 -9.65
CA GLU A 642 -52.37 1.57 -10.26
C GLU A 642 -50.98 2.04 -9.86
N ARG A 643 -50.68 2.06 -8.55
CA ARG A 643 -49.36 2.42 -8.07
C ARG A 643 -48.29 1.39 -8.48
N ALA A 644 -48.64 0.10 -8.57
CA ALA A 644 -47.72 -0.93 -9.10
C ALA A 644 -47.36 -0.64 -10.56
N PHE A 645 -48.34 -0.26 -11.40
CA PHE A 645 -48.10 0.09 -12.80
C PHE A 645 -47.20 1.32 -12.93
N GLU A 646 -47.46 2.39 -12.15
CA GLU A 646 -46.63 3.59 -12.11
C GLU A 646 -45.20 3.31 -11.73
N ALA A 647 -44.97 2.49 -10.69
CA ALA A 647 -43.66 2.08 -10.25
C ALA A 647 -42.90 1.26 -11.32
N CYS A 648 -43.59 0.37 -12.04
CA CYS A 648 -43.02 -0.31 -13.21
C CYS A 648 -42.61 0.69 -14.31
N ARG A 649 -43.41 1.71 -14.57
CA ARG A 649 -43.05 2.76 -15.54
C ARG A 649 -41.79 3.52 -15.11
N THR A 650 -41.61 3.79 -13.83
CA THR A 650 -40.39 4.39 -13.29
C THR A 650 -39.18 3.51 -13.59
N ALA A 651 -39.29 2.20 -13.32
CA ALA A 651 -38.20 1.24 -13.64
C ALA A 651 -37.87 1.24 -15.15
N LEU A 652 -38.87 1.26 -16.03
CA LEU A 652 -38.69 1.31 -17.49
C LEU A 652 -38.17 2.66 -17.99
N GLY A 653 -38.40 3.73 -17.25
CA GLY A 653 -37.81 5.05 -17.51
C GLY A 653 -36.28 5.03 -17.29
N ILE A 654 -35.82 4.24 -16.34
CA ILE A 654 -34.37 4.02 -16.03
C ILE A 654 -33.79 3.05 -17.07
N GLN A 655 -34.41 1.91 -17.26
CA GLN A 655 -33.98 0.87 -18.20
C GLN A 655 -35.15 0.36 -19.04
N ARG A 656 -35.21 0.75 -20.32
CA ARG A 656 -36.36 0.52 -21.23
C ARG A 656 -36.70 -0.95 -21.45
N ASP A 657 -35.70 -1.83 -21.40
CA ASP A 657 -35.81 -3.28 -21.64
C ASP A 657 -35.82 -4.09 -20.36
N TYR A 658 -36.05 -3.48 -19.20
CA TYR A 658 -36.03 -4.17 -17.90
C TYR A 658 -37.16 -5.20 -17.81
N GLN A 659 -36.84 -6.45 -18.10
CA GLN A 659 -37.78 -7.56 -18.25
C GLN A 659 -38.69 -7.82 -17.04
N PRO A 660 -38.21 -7.72 -15.77
CA PRO A 660 -39.08 -7.88 -14.62
C PRO A 660 -40.28 -6.93 -14.60
N ALA A 661 -40.05 -5.64 -14.89
CA ALA A 661 -41.13 -4.63 -14.95
C ALA A 661 -42.08 -4.85 -16.14
N LEU A 662 -41.58 -5.20 -17.32
CA LEU A 662 -42.36 -5.55 -18.48
C LEU A 662 -43.29 -6.75 -18.22
N ASN A 663 -42.78 -7.77 -17.54
CA ASN A 663 -43.58 -8.94 -17.20
C ASN A 663 -44.67 -8.60 -16.18
N LEU A 664 -44.36 -7.80 -15.16
CA LEU A 664 -45.35 -7.37 -14.17
C LEU A 664 -46.47 -6.50 -14.80
N ILE A 665 -46.15 -5.61 -15.72
CA ILE A 665 -47.13 -4.83 -16.47
C ILE A 665 -48.11 -5.74 -17.27
N ARG A 666 -47.57 -6.76 -17.95
CA ARG A 666 -48.39 -7.75 -18.67
C ARG A 666 -49.32 -8.50 -17.71
N GLN A 667 -48.85 -8.87 -16.57
CA GLN A 667 -49.65 -9.53 -15.52
C GLN A 667 -50.80 -8.62 -15.04
N ILE A 668 -50.52 -7.32 -14.76
CA ILE A 668 -51.51 -6.34 -14.34
C ILE A 668 -52.57 -6.20 -15.41
N ALA A 669 -52.20 -6.03 -16.69
CA ALA A 669 -53.12 -5.89 -17.80
C ALA A 669 -54.02 -7.13 -18.01
N GLN A 670 -53.47 -8.34 -17.88
CA GLN A 670 -54.26 -9.59 -17.96
C GLN A 670 -55.30 -9.71 -16.82
N GLN A 671 -54.92 -9.30 -15.60
CA GLN A 671 -55.84 -9.29 -14.47
C GLN A 671 -56.94 -8.21 -14.51
N GLN A 672 -56.69 -7.12 -15.25
CA GLN A 672 -57.73 -6.11 -15.53
C GLN A 672 -58.75 -6.56 -16.57
N ARG A 673 -58.32 -7.37 -17.57
CA ARG A 673 -59.22 -7.89 -18.64
C ARG A 673 -60.11 -9.07 -18.16
N ARG A 674 -59.76 -9.68 -16.99
CA ARG A 674 -60.52 -10.80 -16.42
C ARG A 674 -61.59 -10.34 -15.39
N LYS A 675 -61.63 -9.07 -15.04
CA LYS A 675 -62.71 -8.41 -14.29
C LYS A 675 -63.63 -7.68 -15.26
#